data_cb42a43721e05f9b283be6648fe7c37c
#
_entry.id   cb42a43721e05f9b283be6648fe7c37c
#
_cell.length_a   1.000
_cell.length_b   1.000
_cell.length_c   1.000
_cell.angle_alpha   90.00
_cell.angle_beta   90.00
_cell.angle_gamma   90.00
#
_symmetry.space_group_name_H-M   'P 1'
#
loop_
_entity.id
_entity.type
_entity.pdbx_description
1 polymer ?
#
loop_
_entity_poly.entity_id
_entity_poly.type
_entity_poly.pdbx_seq_one_letter_code
_entity_poly.pdbx_strand_id
1 'polypeptide(L)'
;MKQWNFYFSGILYGIIRDQNEDGKELNHQTLDVFTNTFNREEPFHNDDFYEGLCRRKIRRFFESLPEYEAHARAGEERFTTSKGQVFTRRLSRDGLQANEAYMHDSCIHDSYIQREVKFPLDLYVSDGQLYAVQMSGRDYTGVLVLAGMEEHTILKEWSDKPVCAVRFAGTHMVPTADGELLATDVYLPGTIVSEHVLDPAAVCSGPFPTQVPAVLVRTPYGKRDGAEQYYRFVQRGYAVVVQDVRGREDSTGEWMPNYYEVEDGSDTLDWIAAQPWSDGNVGMTGGSYLGYVQWAAAASGNPHLKAILSSVCAGSPFIDLPRRGGCFTSGSMAWNFAMTEQRFREDRMIRSDWEEVLKLRPIRDMAKKALGIDVPFLNEWLRHPDYDDFWRKANWRERSCGHVVPALVMSGWFDDNGMGTTEALELIDDFYPTGSYKVVLGPWKHSGNANYDIHGIFMGERALRYDMDLLCFAWLDHFLKGEDNGIETTAPVEYYTLGDNCWKTGKHWPLPETVPTVWYLDREALTLCKPQRQESDSYDYDPDSPAAHIIDVSENELEVPEDYTEEEKRDDILCYTTPVLDHDLTVTGDITAVLYLSSDCPDTDLFVRITDVDENGISIKLADGVMDVKYRNSFEKPEFMEPDGIYEVSIRTTKLSNTFKAGHRMRFTVTSGAKNFMFPNSNTENGFDSEVNRIAHNTICRGGIQASHILVPVEKRA
;
A
#
# COMPACT_ATOMS: atom_id res chain seq x y z
N MET A 1 -20.12 -23.39 29.03
CA MET A 1 -19.66 -21.99 28.85
C MET A 1 -18.29 -22.03 28.22
N LYS A 2 -18.16 -21.51 27.00
CA LYS A 2 -16.89 -21.36 26.29
C LYS A 2 -16.33 -19.97 26.53
N GLN A 3 -15.03 -19.83 26.75
CA GLN A 3 -14.36 -18.53 26.83
C GLN A 3 -13.48 -18.34 25.60
N TRP A 4 -13.58 -17.15 25.00
CA TRP A 4 -12.78 -16.69 23.89
C TRP A 4 -11.97 -15.48 24.31
N ASN A 5 -10.72 -15.43 23.93
CA ASN A 5 -9.79 -14.33 24.20
C ASN A 5 -9.53 -13.59 22.88
N PHE A 6 -9.67 -12.27 22.90
CA PHE A 6 -9.35 -11.42 21.76
C PHE A 6 -8.02 -10.70 22.00
N TYR A 7 -7.08 -10.97 21.13
CA TYR A 7 -5.76 -10.35 21.12
C TYR A 7 -5.62 -9.40 19.95
N PHE A 8 -4.97 -8.26 20.19
CA PHE A 8 -4.59 -7.29 19.17
C PHE A 8 -3.09 -7.04 19.28
N SER A 9 -2.34 -7.31 18.21
CA SER A 9 -0.86 -7.27 18.21
C SER A 9 -0.25 -8.01 19.42
N GLY A 10 -0.75 -9.20 19.69
CA GLY A 10 -0.28 -10.05 20.80
C GLY A 10 -0.66 -9.59 22.21
N ILE A 11 -1.46 -8.55 22.37
CA ILE A 11 -1.93 -8.06 23.67
C ILE A 11 -3.39 -8.45 23.87
N LEU A 12 -3.75 -8.97 25.03
CA LEU A 12 -5.12 -9.37 25.35
C LEU A 12 -5.99 -8.13 25.60
N TYR A 13 -6.97 -7.89 24.72
CA TYR A 13 -7.87 -6.76 24.77
C TYR A 13 -9.30 -7.11 25.16
N GLY A 14 -9.72 -8.36 24.98
CA GLY A 14 -11.08 -8.76 25.24
C GLY A 14 -11.20 -10.20 25.73
N ILE A 15 -12.10 -10.45 26.66
CA ILE A 15 -12.51 -11.78 27.11
C ILE A 15 -14.00 -11.90 26.85
N ILE A 16 -14.41 -12.87 26.04
CA ILE A 16 -15.78 -13.08 25.63
C ILE A 16 -16.24 -14.45 26.13
N ARG A 17 -17.37 -14.51 26.82
CA ARG A 17 -17.96 -15.72 27.34
C ARG A 17 -19.26 -16.03 26.66
N ASP A 18 -19.31 -17.16 26.00
CA ASP A 18 -20.53 -17.73 25.42
C ASP A 18 -21.20 -18.64 26.46
N GLN A 19 -22.31 -18.16 27.02
CA GLN A 19 -22.98 -18.80 28.14
C GLN A 19 -23.61 -20.14 27.76
N ASN A 20 -24.17 -20.21 26.56
CA ASN A 20 -24.95 -21.36 26.08
C ASN A 20 -24.23 -22.14 24.97
N GLU A 21 -23.03 -21.74 24.59
CA GLU A 21 -22.24 -22.33 23.51
C GLU A 21 -22.90 -22.29 22.12
N ASP A 22 -23.87 -21.37 21.93
CA ASP A 22 -24.62 -21.18 20.70
C ASP A 22 -24.44 -19.78 20.09
N GLY A 23 -23.58 -18.96 20.68
CA GLY A 23 -23.25 -17.60 20.21
C GLY A 23 -24.34 -16.55 20.44
N LYS A 24 -25.39 -16.86 21.19
CA LYS A 24 -26.53 -15.94 21.38
C LYS A 24 -26.49 -15.16 22.69
N GLU A 25 -26.07 -15.80 23.79
CA GLU A 25 -25.89 -15.16 25.08
C GLU A 25 -24.43 -14.94 25.39
N LEU A 26 -23.92 -13.78 24.96
CA LEU A 26 -22.53 -13.39 25.10
C LEU A 26 -22.38 -12.33 26.18
N ASN A 27 -21.40 -12.52 27.05
CA ASN A 27 -20.86 -11.48 27.90
C ASN A 27 -19.45 -11.15 27.48
N HIS A 28 -18.99 -9.94 27.73
CA HIS A 28 -17.61 -9.58 27.50
C HIS A 28 -17.01 -8.70 28.59
N GLN A 29 -15.68 -8.71 28.66
CA GLN A 29 -14.85 -7.77 29.38
C GLN A 29 -13.86 -7.19 28.39
N THR A 30 -13.68 -5.89 28.42
CA THR A 30 -12.71 -5.19 27.56
C THR A 30 -11.60 -4.60 28.41
N LEU A 31 -10.38 -4.54 27.85
CA LEU A 31 -9.25 -3.91 28.50
C LEU A 31 -9.41 -2.38 28.46
N ASP A 32 -9.41 -1.76 29.62
CA ASP A 32 -9.13 -0.32 29.73
C ASP A 32 -7.61 -0.11 29.64
N VAL A 33 -7.13 0.35 28.53
CA VAL A 33 -5.71 0.53 28.28
C VAL A 33 -5.05 1.59 29.18
N PHE A 34 -5.82 2.53 29.72
CA PHE A 34 -5.30 3.59 30.58
C PHE A 34 -5.06 3.12 32.03
N THR A 35 -5.87 2.19 32.50
CA THR A 35 -5.68 1.54 33.81
C THR A 35 -4.99 0.20 33.70
N ASN A 36 -4.99 -0.36 32.50
CA ASN A 36 -4.60 -1.72 32.14
C ASN A 36 -5.30 -2.77 33.01
N THR A 37 -6.59 -2.57 33.20
CA THR A 37 -7.48 -3.50 33.93
C THR A 37 -8.66 -3.84 33.05
N PHE A 38 -9.19 -5.04 33.22
CA PHE A 38 -10.42 -5.42 32.55
C PHE A 38 -11.63 -4.74 33.22
N ASN A 39 -12.48 -4.17 32.40
CA ASN A 39 -13.78 -3.62 32.82
C ASN A 39 -14.65 -4.74 33.43
N ARG A 40 -15.71 -4.33 34.15
CA ARG A 40 -16.66 -5.29 34.68
C ARG A 40 -17.29 -6.07 33.51
N GLU A 41 -17.53 -7.37 33.74
CA GLU A 41 -18.26 -8.22 32.79
C GLU A 41 -19.67 -7.68 32.55
N GLU A 42 -20.04 -7.51 31.29
CA GLU A 42 -21.34 -7.00 30.86
C GLU A 42 -21.84 -7.76 29.61
N PRO A 43 -23.16 -7.72 29.32
CA PRO A 43 -23.68 -8.29 28.08
C PRO A 43 -23.04 -7.67 26.84
N PHE A 44 -22.62 -8.49 25.91
CA PHE A 44 -21.99 -8.05 24.66
C PHE A 44 -23.07 -7.59 23.65
N HIS A 45 -23.42 -6.30 23.67
CA HIS A 45 -24.51 -5.75 22.86
C HIS A 45 -24.06 -5.16 21.52
N ASN A 46 -22.87 -4.56 21.45
CA ASN A 46 -22.36 -3.91 20.24
C ASN A 46 -20.87 -4.21 20.03
N ASP A 47 -20.38 -3.91 18.83
CA ASP A 47 -19.00 -4.14 18.41
C ASP A 47 -18.09 -2.91 18.54
N ASP A 48 -18.56 -1.78 19.09
CA ASP A 48 -17.87 -0.47 19.03
C ASP A 48 -16.40 -0.57 19.45
N PHE A 49 -16.13 -1.28 20.53
CA PHE A 49 -14.75 -1.47 21.03
C PHE A 49 -13.86 -2.21 20.03
N TYR A 50 -14.34 -3.33 19.49
CA TYR A 50 -13.57 -4.16 18.56
C TYR A 50 -13.47 -3.52 17.18
N GLU A 51 -14.52 -2.84 16.73
CA GLU A 51 -14.59 -2.12 15.48
C GLU A 51 -13.60 -0.92 15.48
N GLY A 52 -13.47 -0.23 16.61
CA GLY A 52 -12.47 0.83 16.81
C GLY A 52 -11.03 0.33 16.72
N LEU A 53 -10.74 -0.85 17.31
CA LEU A 53 -9.40 -1.44 17.29
C LEU A 53 -9.00 -2.04 15.93
N CYS A 54 -9.85 -2.90 15.37
CA CYS A 54 -9.48 -3.74 14.24
C CYS A 54 -10.46 -3.67 13.07
N ARG A 55 -11.43 -2.76 13.11
CA ARG A 55 -12.48 -2.58 12.09
C ARG A 55 -13.28 -3.86 11.82
N ARG A 56 -13.48 -4.69 12.85
CA ARG A 56 -14.21 -5.97 12.77
C ARG A 56 -15.39 -6.02 13.70
N LYS A 57 -16.43 -6.69 13.23
CA LYS A 57 -17.66 -6.96 14.00
C LYS A 57 -17.55 -8.33 14.67
N ILE A 58 -16.87 -8.39 15.81
CA ILE A 58 -16.59 -9.63 16.54
C ILE A 58 -17.87 -10.30 17.05
N ARG A 59 -18.85 -9.51 17.52
CA ARG A 59 -20.15 -10.06 17.93
C ARG A 59 -20.85 -10.76 16.76
N ARG A 60 -20.78 -10.17 15.57
CA ARG A 60 -21.38 -10.75 14.35
C ARG A 60 -20.75 -12.09 13.96
N PHE A 61 -19.50 -12.30 14.27
CA PHE A 61 -18.81 -13.59 14.10
C PHE A 61 -19.52 -14.67 14.94
N PHE A 62 -19.79 -14.41 16.23
CA PHE A 62 -20.44 -15.39 17.11
C PHE A 62 -21.86 -15.76 16.64
N GLU A 63 -22.60 -14.84 16.03
CA GLU A 63 -23.90 -15.15 15.43
C GLU A 63 -23.82 -16.20 14.31
N SER A 64 -22.68 -16.30 13.64
CA SER A 64 -22.43 -17.23 12.53
C SER A 64 -21.61 -18.46 12.97
N LEU A 65 -21.14 -18.51 14.20
CA LEU A 65 -20.26 -19.58 14.69
C LEU A 65 -20.88 -20.98 14.54
N PRO A 66 -22.16 -21.24 14.87
CA PRO A 66 -22.76 -22.57 14.67
C PRO A 66 -22.79 -23.00 13.21
N GLU A 67 -22.97 -22.05 12.29
CA GLU A 67 -22.98 -22.29 10.84
C GLU A 67 -21.58 -22.63 10.35
N TYR A 68 -20.55 -21.88 10.76
CA TYR A 68 -19.15 -22.18 10.42
C TYR A 68 -18.74 -23.58 10.89
N GLU A 69 -19.06 -23.93 12.13
CA GLU A 69 -18.75 -25.28 12.67
C GLU A 69 -19.54 -26.39 11.96
N ALA A 70 -20.75 -26.13 11.47
CA ALA A 70 -21.52 -27.13 10.72
C ALA A 70 -20.86 -27.45 9.37
N HIS A 71 -20.44 -26.43 8.62
CA HIS A 71 -19.73 -26.60 7.35
C HIS A 71 -18.36 -27.24 7.54
N ALA A 72 -17.63 -26.85 8.59
CA ALA A 72 -16.33 -27.45 8.93
C ALA A 72 -16.46 -28.93 9.28
N ARG A 73 -17.46 -29.31 10.06
CA ARG A 73 -17.75 -30.75 10.39
C ARG A 73 -18.14 -31.55 9.15
N ALA A 74 -18.82 -30.93 8.18
CA ALA A 74 -19.14 -31.55 6.91
C ALA A 74 -17.91 -31.68 5.99
N GLY A 75 -16.80 -31.00 6.29
CA GLY A 75 -15.57 -31.06 5.49
C GLY A 75 -15.71 -30.41 4.11
N GLU A 76 -16.60 -29.40 3.99
CA GLU A 76 -16.84 -28.74 2.71
C GLU A 76 -15.60 -27.98 2.24
N GLU A 77 -15.24 -28.08 0.96
CA GLU A 77 -14.12 -27.33 0.37
C GLU A 77 -14.45 -25.85 0.19
N ARG A 78 -15.70 -25.54 -0.09
CA ARG A 78 -16.22 -24.16 -0.20
C ARG A 78 -17.64 -24.11 0.31
N PHE A 79 -17.98 -23.08 1.08
CA PHE A 79 -19.34 -22.85 1.53
C PHE A 79 -19.71 -21.36 1.52
N THR A 80 -20.98 -21.10 1.47
CA THR A 80 -21.54 -19.74 1.61
C THR A 80 -22.50 -19.73 2.79
N THR A 81 -22.28 -18.80 3.71
CA THR A 81 -23.13 -18.66 4.88
C THR A 81 -24.50 -18.07 4.50
N SER A 82 -25.48 -18.21 5.40
CA SER A 82 -26.79 -17.59 5.29
C SER A 82 -26.74 -16.06 5.13
N LYS A 83 -25.63 -15.43 5.55
CA LYS A 83 -25.35 -13.99 5.40
C LYS A 83 -24.55 -13.65 4.12
N GLY A 84 -24.36 -14.61 3.23
CA GLY A 84 -23.67 -14.43 1.94
C GLY A 84 -22.14 -14.40 2.03
N GLN A 85 -21.55 -14.76 3.18
CA GLN A 85 -20.09 -14.82 3.31
C GLN A 85 -19.56 -16.11 2.66
N VAL A 86 -18.56 -15.99 1.81
CA VAL A 86 -17.94 -17.11 1.09
C VAL A 86 -16.63 -17.50 1.78
N PHE A 87 -16.51 -18.79 2.09
CA PHE A 87 -15.30 -19.38 2.67
C PHE A 87 -14.79 -20.51 1.78
N THR A 88 -13.47 -20.61 1.64
CA THR A 88 -12.80 -21.66 0.92
C THR A 88 -11.78 -22.33 1.82
N ARG A 89 -11.77 -23.67 1.85
CA ARG A 89 -10.80 -24.43 2.62
C ARG A 89 -9.41 -24.23 2.01
N ARG A 90 -8.42 -23.99 2.85
CA ARG A 90 -7.03 -23.90 2.43
C ARG A 90 -6.52 -25.30 2.11
N LEU A 91 -6.13 -25.55 0.85
CA LEU A 91 -5.81 -26.88 0.33
C LEU A 91 -4.32 -27.22 0.43
N SER A 92 -3.44 -26.24 0.53
CA SER A 92 -2.00 -26.46 0.45
C SER A 92 -1.41 -27.05 1.73
N ARG A 93 -1.37 -28.39 1.81
CA ARG A 93 -0.58 -29.13 2.80
C ARG A 93 0.81 -29.50 2.28
N ASP A 94 0.97 -29.59 0.95
CA ASP A 94 2.20 -30.06 0.29
C ASP A 94 2.84 -28.91 -0.49
N GLY A 95 4.02 -28.50 -0.10
CA GLY A 95 4.81 -27.50 -0.81
C GLY A 95 5.13 -26.23 -0.05
N LEU A 96 5.00 -26.25 1.25
CA LEU A 96 5.53 -25.26 2.17
C LEU A 96 7.06 -25.30 2.08
N GLN A 97 7.69 -24.54 1.17
CA GLN A 97 9.14 -24.41 1.11
C GLN A 97 9.61 -23.14 1.80
N ALA A 98 10.55 -23.35 2.70
CA ALA A 98 11.66 -22.50 3.16
C ALA A 98 11.41 -21.10 3.74
N ASN A 99 10.24 -20.45 3.61
CA ASN A 99 9.93 -19.18 4.30
C ASN A 99 8.80 -19.30 5.32
N GLU A 100 8.58 -20.49 5.77
CA GLU A 100 7.58 -20.89 6.75
C GLU A 100 7.96 -20.55 8.20
N ALA A 101 9.02 -19.78 8.41
CA ALA A 101 9.38 -19.34 9.75
C ALA A 101 8.25 -18.60 10.49
N TYR A 102 7.28 -18.08 9.73
CA TYR A 102 6.15 -17.31 10.26
C TYR A 102 4.77 -17.93 9.99
N MET A 103 4.69 -19.02 9.24
CA MET A 103 3.47 -19.83 9.12
C MET A 103 3.75 -21.18 9.74
N HIS A 104 3.49 -21.30 11.04
CA HIS A 104 3.87 -22.48 11.80
C HIS A 104 3.21 -23.76 11.32
N ASP A 105 4.07 -24.66 10.87
CA ASP A 105 3.77 -26.00 10.39
C ASP A 105 3.49 -27.03 11.52
N SER A 106 3.38 -26.59 12.76
CA SER A 106 3.14 -27.51 13.86
C SER A 106 1.68 -27.86 14.12
N CYS A 107 0.74 -27.21 13.42
CA CYS A 107 -0.67 -27.43 13.61
C CYS A 107 -1.27 -28.05 12.36
N ILE A 108 -1.49 -29.37 12.39
CA ILE A 108 -2.30 -30.11 11.40
C ILE A 108 -3.77 -29.69 11.63
N HIS A 109 -4.09 -28.43 11.30
CA HIS A 109 -5.44 -27.90 11.48
C HIS A 109 -5.97 -27.45 10.13
N ASP A 110 -7.22 -27.80 9.85
CA ASP A 110 -7.93 -27.29 8.72
C ASP A 110 -8.20 -25.80 8.92
N SER A 111 -8.04 -25.00 7.88
CA SER A 111 -8.39 -23.59 7.91
C SER A 111 -9.22 -23.19 6.70
N TYR A 112 -10.05 -22.18 6.88
CA TYR A 112 -10.88 -21.60 5.83
C TYR A 112 -10.58 -20.12 5.69
N ILE A 113 -10.32 -19.67 4.47
CA ILE A 113 -10.12 -18.25 4.15
C ILE A 113 -11.44 -17.64 3.68
N GLN A 114 -11.76 -16.45 4.20
CA GLN A 114 -12.91 -15.70 3.72
C GLN A 114 -12.55 -14.99 2.42
N ARG A 115 -13.34 -15.27 1.36
CA ARG A 115 -13.17 -14.69 0.02
C ARG A 115 -14.02 -13.42 -0.16
N GLU A 116 -13.66 -12.62 -1.16
CA GLU A 116 -14.49 -11.53 -1.70
C GLU A 116 -14.77 -10.38 -0.70
N VAL A 117 -13.92 -10.20 0.30
CA VAL A 117 -14.06 -9.12 1.29
C VAL A 117 -12.71 -8.46 1.57
N LYS A 118 -12.77 -7.15 1.87
CA LYS A 118 -11.62 -6.42 2.42
C LYS A 118 -11.47 -6.78 3.91
N PHE A 119 -10.26 -7.12 4.33
CA PHE A 119 -9.94 -7.54 5.69
C PHE A 119 -10.72 -8.79 6.13
N PRO A 120 -10.41 -9.96 5.58
CA PRO A 120 -11.11 -11.20 5.82
C PRO A 120 -10.88 -11.80 7.21
N LEU A 121 -11.65 -12.84 7.49
CA LEU A 121 -11.48 -13.71 8.64
C LEU A 121 -10.91 -15.05 8.18
N ASP A 122 -9.81 -15.49 8.77
CA ASP A 122 -9.29 -16.85 8.59
C ASP A 122 -9.72 -17.71 9.76
N LEU A 123 -10.51 -18.74 9.47
CA LEU A 123 -11.08 -19.65 10.46
C LEU A 123 -10.15 -20.86 10.65
N TYR A 124 -9.78 -21.17 11.89
CA TYR A 124 -8.94 -22.31 12.24
C TYR A 124 -9.76 -23.38 12.97
N VAL A 125 -9.72 -24.59 12.45
CA VAL A 125 -10.60 -25.69 12.86
C VAL A 125 -9.78 -26.90 13.31
N SER A 126 -10.18 -27.53 14.42
CA SER A 126 -9.66 -28.82 14.88
C SER A 126 -10.83 -29.75 15.17
N ASP A 127 -10.82 -30.95 14.62
CA ASP A 127 -11.87 -31.95 14.79
C ASP A 127 -13.30 -31.41 14.49
N GLY A 128 -13.41 -30.54 13.49
CA GLY A 128 -14.67 -29.91 13.10
C GLY A 128 -15.20 -28.85 14.07
N GLN A 129 -14.40 -28.43 15.04
CA GLN A 129 -14.69 -27.31 15.94
C GLN A 129 -13.78 -26.12 15.64
N LEU A 130 -14.34 -24.95 15.63
CA LEU A 130 -13.59 -23.72 15.50
C LEU A 130 -12.87 -23.39 16.81
N TYR A 131 -11.56 -23.13 16.73
CA TYR A 131 -10.79 -22.77 17.92
C TYR A 131 -10.13 -21.39 17.82
N ALA A 132 -9.93 -20.86 16.61
CA ALA A 132 -9.36 -19.53 16.42
C ALA A 132 -9.84 -18.85 15.13
N VAL A 133 -9.76 -17.52 15.12
CA VAL A 133 -9.93 -16.66 13.95
C VAL A 133 -8.75 -15.70 13.92
N GLN A 134 -8.04 -15.66 12.81
CA GLN A 134 -7.02 -14.64 12.58
C GLN A 134 -7.51 -13.57 11.62
N MET A 135 -7.12 -12.34 11.87
CA MET A 135 -7.53 -11.14 11.16
C MET A 135 -6.30 -10.33 10.81
N SER A 136 -6.07 -10.12 9.50
CA SER A 136 -4.96 -9.31 9.03
C SER A 136 -5.32 -7.81 9.06
N GLY A 137 -4.30 -6.98 9.22
CA GLY A 137 -4.34 -5.55 8.94
C GLY A 137 -3.09 -5.15 8.18
N ARG A 138 -2.97 -3.88 7.81
CA ARG A 138 -1.79 -3.38 7.10
C ARG A 138 -0.50 -3.71 7.87
N ASP A 139 -0.50 -3.42 9.18
CA ASP A 139 0.64 -3.55 10.08
C ASP A 139 0.24 -4.04 11.48
N TYR A 140 -0.89 -4.77 11.59
CA TYR A 140 -1.36 -5.38 12.84
C TYR A 140 -2.03 -6.72 12.59
N THR A 141 -2.15 -7.51 13.64
CA THR A 141 -2.85 -8.79 13.62
C THR A 141 -3.83 -8.87 14.78
N GLY A 142 -5.08 -9.22 14.47
CA GLY A 142 -6.09 -9.58 15.45
C GLY A 142 -6.22 -11.09 15.55
N VAL A 143 -6.37 -11.64 16.77
CA VAL A 143 -6.63 -13.05 16.99
C VAL A 143 -7.75 -13.21 18.00
N LEU A 144 -8.83 -13.87 17.60
CA LEU A 144 -9.86 -14.34 18.50
C LEU A 144 -9.67 -15.83 18.67
N VAL A 145 -9.41 -16.30 19.89
CA VAL A 145 -9.02 -17.69 20.15
C VAL A 145 -9.73 -18.27 21.36
N LEU A 146 -10.10 -19.54 21.29
CA LEU A 146 -10.63 -20.28 22.42
C LEU A 146 -9.56 -20.40 23.53
N ALA A 147 -9.90 -20.01 24.76
CA ALA A 147 -8.97 -20.00 25.88
C ALA A 147 -8.25 -21.36 26.05
N GLY A 148 -6.94 -21.34 26.10
CA GLY A 148 -6.08 -22.52 26.14
C GLY A 148 -5.62 -23.04 24.79
N MET A 149 -5.99 -22.37 23.68
CA MET A 149 -5.56 -22.73 22.31
C MET A 149 -4.60 -21.68 21.70
N GLU A 150 -4.14 -20.72 22.48
CA GLU A 150 -3.28 -19.61 22.05
C GLU A 150 -1.99 -20.09 21.35
N GLU A 151 -1.36 -21.13 21.90
CA GLU A 151 -0.13 -21.69 21.34
C GLU A 151 -0.28 -22.35 19.96
N HIS A 152 -1.52 -22.54 19.52
CA HIS A 152 -1.86 -23.04 18.18
C HIS A 152 -2.12 -21.94 17.17
N THR A 153 -1.75 -20.70 17.47
CA THR A 153 -1.90 -19.51 16.64
C THR A 153 -0.59 -18.74 16.54
N ILE A 154 -0.59 -17.63 15.78
CA ILE A 154 0.56 -16.72 15.70
C ILE A 154 0.93 -16.12 17.08
N LEU A 155 0.06 -16.21 18.08
CA LEU A 155 0.34 -15.68 19.42
C LEU A 155 1.56 -16.29 20.08
N LYS A 156 1.93 -17.53 19.75
CA LYS A 156 3.14 -18.17 20.25
C LYS A 156 4.44 -17.47 19.88
N GLU A 157 4.43 -16.66 18.81
CA GLU A 157 5.59 -15.90 18.36
C GLU A 157 5.78 -14.59 19.13
N TRP A 158 4.76 -14.15 19.85
CA TRP A 158 4.87 -12.97 20.68
C TRP A 158 5.69 -13.29 21.94
N SER A 159 6.80 -12.56 22.10
CA SER A 159 7.65 -12.71 23.29
C SER A 159 6.94 -12.25 24.56
N ASP A 160 7.34 -12.82 25.69
CA ASP A 160 6.92 -12.42 27.03
C ASP A 160 7.50 -11.04 27.42
N LYS A 161 7.10 -10.00 26.72
CA LYS A 161 7.50 -8.62 27.05
C LYS A 161 6.47 -7.97 27.96
N PRO A 162 6.92 -7.12 28.91
CA PRO A 162 6.02 -6.38 29.77
C PRO A 162 5.01 -5.56 28.97
N VAL A 163 3.76 -5.51 29.44
CA VAL A 163 2.71 -4.67 28.89
C VAL A 163 2.47 -3.48 29.83
N CYS A 164 2.55 -2.26 29.31
CA CYS A 164 2.37 -1.04 30.06
C CYS A 164 0.94 -0.49 29.92
N ALA A 165 0.46 0.21 30.95
CA ALA A 165 -0.70 1.08 30.80
C ALA A 165 -0.36 2.26 29.90
N VAL A 166 -1.38 2.81 29.20
CA VAL A 166 -1.25 4.01 28.38
C VAL A 166 -1.52 5.24 29.25
N ARG A 167 -0.68 6.26 29.18
CA ARG A 167 -0.91 7.54 29.85
C ARG A 167 -0.92 8.67 28.83
N PHE A 168 -2.05 9.32 28.67
CA PHE A 168 -2.13 10.57 27.88
C PHE A 168 -1.40 11.69 28.62
N ALA A 169 -0.35 12.23 27.99
CA ALA A 169 0.49 13.29 28.57
C ALA A 169 0.09 14.70 28.11
N GLY A 170 -0.95 14.80 27.29
CA GLY A 170 -1.52 16.07 26.85
C GLY A 170 -1.29 16.37 25.37
N THR A 171 -1.95 17.42 24.92
CA THR A 171 -1.76 18.02 23.59
C THR A 171 -0.75 19.17 23.69
N HIS A 172 0.23 19.16 22.82
CA HIS A 172 1.29 20.17 22.74
C HIS A 172 1.25 20.88 21.39
N MET A 173 1.58 22.15 21.37
CA MET A 173 1.76 22.91 20.12
C MET A 173 3.26 22.98 19.84
N VAL A 174 3.74 22.13 18.94
CA VAL A 174 5.17 22.04 18.59
C VAL A 174 5.51 23.19 17.64
N PRO A 175 6.45 24.08 18.00
CA PRO A 175 6.83 25.18 17.13
C PRO A 175 7.72 24.69 15.99
N THR A 176 7.49 25.22 14.80
CA THR A 176 8.37 25.08 13.64
C THR A 176 9.34 26.25 13.55
N ALA A 177 10.43 26.11 12.82
CA ALA A 177 11.45 27.15 12.66
C ALA A 177 10.91 28.45 12.03
N ASP A 178 9.85 28.37 11.22
CA ASP A 178 9.20 29.53 10.59
C ASP A 178 8.03 30.08 11.40
N GLY A 179 7.73 29.52 12.58
CA GLY A 179 6.81 30.08 13.58
C GLY A 179 5.40 29.50 13.58
N GLU A 180 5.12 28.48 12.75
CA GLU A 180 3.87 27.74 12.83
C GLU A 180 3.85 26.80 14.04
N LEU A 181 2.67 26.32 14.41
CA LEU A 181 2.45 25.48 15.57
C LEU A 181 1.74 24.18 15.16
N LEU A 182 2.39 23.04 15.40
CA LEU A 182 1.87 21.72 15.03
C LEU A 182 1.23 21.04 16.24
N ALA A 183 -0.06 20.78 16.17
CA ALA A 183 -0.83 20.17 17.24
C ALA A 183 -0.45 18.68 17.40
N THR A 184 0.00 18.31 18.59
CA THR A 184 0.67 17.06 18.85
C THR A 184 0.18 16.43 20.14
N ASP A 185 -0.40 15.24 20.05
CA ASP A 185 -0.82 14.44 21.21
C ASP A 185 0.30 13.48 21.61
N VAL A 186 0.56 13.38 22.92
CA VAL A 186 1.63 12.53 23.47
C VAL A 186 1.03 11.48 24.40
N TYR A 187 1.37 10.23 24.14
CA TYR A 187 1.01 9.08 24.96
C TYR A 187 2.28 8.41 25.47
N LEU A 188 2.35 8.18 26.77
CA LEU A 188 3.54 7.65 27.45
C LEU A 188 3.22 6.32 28.12
N PRO A 189 4.19 5.40 28.21
CA PRO A 189 4.05 4.23 29.04
C PRO A 189 3.80 4.60 30.50
N GLY A 190 2.81 3.96 31.08
CA GLY A 190 2.49 4.06 32.50
C GLY A 190 3.15 2.96 33.32
N THR A 191 2.44 2.44 34.32
CA THR A 191 2.92 1.35 35.16
C THR A 191 2.98 0.05 34.35
N ILE A 192 4.02 -0.78 34.54
CA ILE A 192 4.09 -2.13 34.04
C ILE A 192 3.06 -2.98 34.76
N VAL A 193 2.25 -3.73 34.04
CA VAL A 193 1.11 -4.48 34.61
C VAL A 193 1.19 -5.97 34.39
N SER A 194 1.95 -6.45 33.38
CA SER A 194 2.14 -7.88 33.15
C SER A 194 3.55 -8.16 32.66
N GLU A 195 4.17 -9.22 33.15
CA GLU A 195 5.42 -9.80 32.60
C GLU A 195 5.12 -10.80 31.48
N HIS A 196 3.88 -11.29 31.38
CA HIS A 196 3.48 -12.28 30.38
C HIS A 196 2.28 -11.78 29.59
N VAL A 197 2.43 -11.69 28.28
CA VAL A 197 1.37 -11.26 27.35
C VAL A 197 0.16 -12.17 27.40
N LEU A 198 0.36 -13.44 27.70
CA LEU A 198 -0.69 -14.47 27.76
C LEU A 198 -1.24 -14.73 29.18
N ASP A 199 -0.65 -14.12 30.21
CA ASP A 199 -1.13 -14.25 31.59
C ASP A 199 -1.57 -12.89 32.18
N PRO A 200 -2.85 -12.55 32.09
CA PRO A 200 -3.37 -11.30 32.63
C PRO A 200 -3.32 -11.21 34.16
N ALA A 201 -3.00 -12.30 34.86
CA ALA A 201 -2.87 -12.32 36.33
C ALA A 201 -1.43 -12.02 36.81
N ALA A 202 -0.43 -12.02 35.92
CA ALA A 202 0.94 -11.71 36.26
C ALA A 202 1.16 -10.19 36.33
N VAL A 203 0.83 -9.61 37.48
CA VAL A 203 1.03 -8.18 37.76
C VAL A 203 2.46 -7.93 38.20
N CYS A 204 3.26 -7.17 37.41
CA CYS A 204 4.53 -6.62 37.83
C CYS A 204 4.38 -5.15 38.23
N SER A 205 4.77 -4.83 39.45
CA SER A 205 4.86 -3.46 39.96
C SER A 205 6.32 -3.03 40.02
N GLY A 206 6.83 -2.48 38.92
CA GLY A 206 8.16 -1.85 38.87
C GLY A 206 8.08 -0.43 38.33
N PRO A 207 9.01 0.49 38.69
CA PRO A 207 9.09 1.80 38.04
C PRO A 207 9.48 1.58 36.56
N PHE A 208 8.69 2.15 35.64
CA PHE A 208 9.04 2.21 34.24
C PHE A 208 10.27 3.11 34.04
N PRO A 209 11.12 2.89 33.04
CA PRO A 209 12.21 3.82 32.71
C PRO A 209 11.70 5.25 32.58
N THR A 210 12.45 6.20 33.10
CA THR A 210 12.06 7.63 33.06
C THR A 210 12.18 8.23 31.67
N GLN A 211 13.00 7.61 30.82
CA GLN A 211 13.19 7.97 29.41
C GLN A 211 13.02 6.75 28.53
N VAL A 212 12.32 6.91 27.42
CA VAL A 212 11.97 5.84 26.48
C VAL A 212 12.13 6.33 25.04
N PRO A 213 12.36 5.42 24.08
CA PRO A 213 12.31 5.77 22.68
C PRO A 213 10.89 6.16 22.26
N ALA A 214 10.77 6.99 21.22
CA ALA A 214 9.50 7.46 20.70
C ALA A 214 9.15 6.85 19.35
N VAL A 215 7.85 6.68 19.08
CA VAL A 215 7.30 6.43 17.76
C VAL A 215 6.46 7.63 17.35
N LEU A 216 6.87 8.32 16.29
CA LEU A 216 6.20 9.48 15.73
C LEU A 216 5.28 9.09 14.58
N VAL A 217 4.05 9.59 14.61
CA VAL A 217 3.06 9.51 13.55
C VAL A 217 2.68 10.93 13.14
N ARG A 218 2.93 11.32 11.88
CA ARG A 218 2.49 12.60 11.34
C ARG A 218 1.40 12.36 10.31
N THR A 219 0.24 13.03 10.46
CA THR A 219 -0.96 12.72 9.71
C THR A 219 -1.72 13.98 9.25
N PRO A 220 -2.24 14.01 8.00
CA PRO A 220 -3.16 15.05 7.54
C PRO A 220 -4.63 14.73 7.84
N TYR A 221 -4.92 13.55 8.44
CA TYR A 221 -6.27 13.00 8.59
C TYR A 221 -6.88 13.22 9.99
N GLY A 222 -6.11 13.75 10.94
CA GLY A 222 -6.50 13.96 12.32
C GLY A 222 -5.74 13.07 13.30
N LYS A 223 -5.02 13.69 14.24
CA LYS A 223 -4.22 12.99 15.26
C LYS A 223 -5.03 12.12 16.21
N ARG A 224 -6.34 12.34 16.29
CA ARG A 224 -7.26 11.57 17.15
C ARG A 224 -7.95 10.42 16.40
N ASP A 225 -8.00 10.51 15.07
CA ASP A 225 -8.69 9.50 14.29
C ASP A 225 -7.83 8.24 14.17
N GLY A 226 -8.26 7.16 14.84
CA GLY A 226 -7.54 5.90 14.90
C GLY A 226 -6.30 5.91 15.79
N ALA A 227 -6.16 6.85 16.73
CA ALA A 227 -5.04 6.88 17.69
C ALA A 227 -4.94 5.58 18.50
N GLU A 228 -6.08 4.91 18.74
CA GLU A 228 -6.16 3.66 19.48
C GLU A 228 -5.29 2.55 18.90
N GLN A 229 -5.15 2.51 17.58
CA GLN A 229 -4.29 1.52 16.92
C GLN A 229 -2.80 1.67 17.26
N TYR A 230 -2.37 2.86 17.71
CA TYR A 230 -0.98 3.11 18.10
C TYR A 230 -0.72 2.84 19.58
N TYR A 231 -1.76 2.62 20.42
CA TYR A 231 -1.57 2.31 21.84
C TYR A 231 -0.79 1.03 22.06
N ARG A 232 -0.81 0.08 21.09
CA ARG A 232 0.02 -1.12 21.13
C ARG A 232 1.52 -0.81 21.25
N PHE A 233 2.01 0.30 20.67
CA PHE A 233 3.40 0.73 20.83
C PHE A 233 3.65 1.27 22.23
N VAL A 234 2.70 2.05 22.79
CA VAL A 234 2.80 2.52 24.19
C VAL A 234 2.84 1.36 25.16
N GLN A 235 1.97 0.38 24.96
CA GLN A 235 1.92 -0.83 25.79
C GLN A 235 3.20 -1.67 25.70
N ARG A 236 3.97 -1.52 24.63
CA ARG A 236 5.29 -2.14 24.43
C ARG A 236 6.45 -1.24 24.84
N GLY A 237 6.18 -0.14 25.55
CA GLY A 237 7.18 0.69 26.19
C GLY A 237 7.76 1.81 25.34
N TYR A 238 7.09 2.21 24.26
CA TYR A 238 7.43 3.40 23.48
C TYR A 238 6.60 4.61 23.93
N ALA A 239 7.16 5.81 23.88
CA ALA A 239 6.34 7.00 23.79
C ALA A 239 5.71 7.05 22.39
N VAL A 240 4.43 7.38 22.28
CA VAL A 240 3.77 7.61 20.98
C VAL A 240 3.42 9.07 20.84
N VAL A 241 3.84 9.67 19.75
CA VAL A 241 3.62 11.07 19.42
C VAL A 241 2.82 11.13 18.13
N VAL A 242 1.58 11.63 18.19
CA VAL A 242 0.70 11.74 17.03
C VAL A 242 0.46 13.20 16.73
N GLN A 243 0.83 13.64 15.53
CA GLN A 243 0.85 15.04 15.13
C GLN A 243 0.00 15.30 13.90
N ASP A 244 -0.86 16.30 13.96
CA ASP A 244 -1.48 16.89 12.78
C ASP A 244 -0.41 17.64 11.98
N VAL A 245 -0.29 17.38 10.67
CA VAL A 245 0.63 18.14 9.82
C VAL A 245 0.16 19.58 9.67
N ARG A 246 1.04 20.48 9.23
CA ARG A 246 0.78 21.91 9.04
C ARG A 246 -0.55 22.15 8.29
N GLY A 247 -1.37 23.09 8.82
CA GLY A 247 -2.64 23.50 8.20
C GLY A 247 -3.75 22.46 8.23
N ARG A 248 -3.55 21.35 8.95
CA ARG A 248 -4.59 20.32 9.14
C ARG A 248 -5.08 20.30 10.57
N GLU A 249 -6.37 20.00 10.76
CA GLU A 249 -7.06 19.82 12.05
C GLU A 249 -6.77 20.96 13.03
N ASP A 250 -5.99 20.71 14.09
CA ASP A 250 -5.67 21.66 15.13
C ASP A 250 -4.33 22.40 14.91
N SER A 251 -3.57 22.06 13.84
CA SER A 251 -2.31 22.72 13.48
C SER A 251 -2.53 24.04 12.74
N THR A 252 -1.62 25.00 12.96
CA THR A 252 -1.66 26.31 12.27
C THR A 252 -1.00 26.25 10.89
N GLY A 253 -1.05 27.35 10.16
CA GLY A 253 -0.48 27.51 8.83
C GLY A 253 -1.43 27.09 7.70
N GLU A 254 -0.93 27.16 6.49
CA GLU A 254 -1.64 26.71 5.30
C GLU A 254 -1.13 25.33 4.87
N TRP A 255 -2.06 24.44 4.56
CA TRP A 255 -1.70 23.12 4.09
C TRP A 255 -1.37 23.13 2.59
N MET A 256 -0.20 22.64 2.28
CA MET A 256 0.24 22.28 0.94
C MET A 256 0.76 20.84 0.98
N PRO A 257 0.10 19.88 0.34
CA PRO A 257 0.48 18.48 0.43
C PRO A 257 1.96 18.27 0.11
N ASN A 258 2.66 17.51 0.95
CA ASN A 258 4.06 17.10 0.79
C ASN A 258 5.11 18.23 0.87
N TYR A 259 4.71 19.48 0.92
CA TYR A 259 5.60 20.62 0.68
C TYR A 259 6.49 21.00 1.87
N TYR A 260 5.99 20.90 3.10
CA TYR A 260 6.69 21.33 4.31
C TYR A 260 7.26 20.16 5.14
N GLU A 261 7.09 18.92 4.68
CA GLU A 261 7.24 17.74 5.51
C GLU A 261 8.69 17.44 5.93
N VAL A 262 9.69 17.92 5.17
CA VAL A 262 11.12 17.76 5.53
C VAL A 262 11.47 18.64 6.73
N GLU A 263 11.12 19.91 6.68
CA GLU A 263 11.42 20.90 7.73
C GLU A 263 10.58 20.61 8.99
N ASP A 264 9.27 20.49 8.84
CA ASP A 264 8.35 20.23 9.95
C ASP A 264 8.64 18.91 10.66
N GLY A 265 9.04 17.89 9.87
CA GLY A 265 9.48 16.60 10.40
C GLY A 265 10.74 16.73 11.25
N SER A 266 11.74 17.48 10.78
CA SER A 266 12.98 17.73 11.52
C SER A 266 12.74 18.50 12.81
N ASP A 267 11.96 19.59 12.76
CA ASP A 267 11.62 20.40 13.95
C ASP A 267 10.89 19.55 15.01
N THR A 268 10.01 18.66 14.56
CA THR A 268 9.28 17.75 15.44
C THR A 268 10.21 16.73 16.11
N LEU A 269 11.16 16.16 15.36
CA LEU A 269 12.16 15.23 15.89
C LEU A 269 13.04 15.89 16.97
N ASP A 270 13.50 17.12 16.73
CA ASP A 270 14.28 17.89 17.71
C ASP A 270 13.45 18.19 18.97
N TRP A 271 12.17 18.55 18.78
CA TRP A 271 11.27 18.78 19.91
C TRP A 271 11.07 17.52 20.75
N ILE A 272 10.85 16.35 20.12
CA ILE A 272 10.72 15.07 20.82
C ILE A 272 11.99 14.73 21.61
N ALA A 273 13.15 14.87 20.98
CA ALA A 273 14.42 14.57 21.61
C ALA A 273 14.73 15.45 22.83
N ALA A 274 14.22 16.68 22.85
CA ALA A 274 14.37 17.62 23.96
C ALA A 274 13.42 17.33 25.14
N GLN A 275 12.46 16.40 25.01
CA GLN A 275 11.51 16.13 26.09
C GLN A 275 12.13 15.32 27.22
N PRO A 276 11.75 15.57 28.50
CA PRO A 276 12.33 14.85 29.63
C PRO A 276 12.03 13.36 29.68
N TRP A 277 11.00 12.91 28.96
CA TRP A 277 10.60 11.51 28.85
C TRP A 277 11.27 10.80 27.68
N SER A 278 11.93 11.50 26.77
CA SER A 278 12.57 10.95 25.59
C SER A 278 14.01 10.52 25.88
N ASP A 279 14.44 9.38 25.34
CA ASP A 279 15.85 8.97 25.33
C ASP A 279 16.62 9.52 24.10
N GLY A 280 15.94 10.26 23.22
CA GLY A 280 16.50 10.86 22.01
C GLY A 280 16.45 9.96 20.77
N ASN A 281 15.97 8.73 20.88
CA ASN A 281 15.77 7.82 19.76
C ASN A 281 14.31 7.86 19.28
N VAL A 282 14.10 8.20 18.01
CA VAL A 282 12.76 8.31 17.42
C VAL A 282 12.65 7.38 16.22
N GLY A 283 11.59 6.60 16.17
CA GLY A 283 11.14 5.90 14.99
C GLY A 283 9.88 6.54 14.42
N MET A 284 9.57 6.28 13.16
CA MET A 284 8.31 6.72 12.55
C MET A 284 7.55 5.55 11.95
N THR A 285 6.21 5.67 11.89
CA THR A 285 5.33 4.66 11.30
C THR A 285 4.16 5.28 10.57
N GLY A 286 3.60 4.55 9.62
CA GLY A 286 2.40 4.89 8.89
C GLY A 286 2.50 4.60 7.40
N GLY A 287 1.36 4.70 6.72
CA GLY A 287 1.27 4.40 5.29
C GLY A 287 0.76 5.58 4.46
N SER A 288 0.94 5.50 3.14
CA SER A 288 0.46 6.53 2.21
C SER A 288 1.16 7.87 2.46
N TYR A 289 0.41 8.94 2.70
CA TYR A 289 0.94 10.24 3.13
C TYR A 289 1.83 10.09 4.39
N LEU A 290 1.43 9.23 5.35
CA LEU A 290 2.21 8.97 6.55
C LEU A 290 3.50 8.17 6.23
N GLY A 291 3.55 7.50 5.09
CA GLY A 291 4.77 6.90 4.52
C GLY A 291 5.68 7.98 3.94
N TYR A 292 5.12 8.91 3.17
CA TYR A 292 5.84 10.05 2.60
C TYR A 292 6.57 10.88 3.67
N VAL A 293 5.87 11.26 4.75
CA VAL A 293 6.46 12.12 5.81
C VAL A 293 7.65 11.47 6.52
N GLN A 294 7.75 10.13 6.51
CA GLN A 294 8.90 9.41 7.05
C GLN A 294 10.14 9.59 6.18
N TRP A 295 10.00 9.42 4.86
CA TRP A 295 11.10 9.65 3.91
C TRP A 295 11.49 11.13 3.85
N ALA A 296 10.51 12.04 3.95
CA ALA A 296 10.77 13.47 4.06
C ALA A 296 11.58 13.80 5.32
N ALA A 297 11.19 13.25 6.48
CA ALA A 297 11.95 13.42 7.72
C ALA A 297 13.36 12.78 7.62
N ALA A 298 13.49 11.61 6.97
CA ALA A 298 14.79 10.99 6.73
C ALA A 298 15.68 11.87 5.84
N ALA A 299 15.11 12.52 4.81
CA ALA A 299 15.83 13.43 3.92
C ALA A 299 16.40 14.65 4.65
N SER A 300 15.84 15.05 5.80
CA SER A 300 16.40 16.14 6.62
C SER A 300 17.76 15.81 7.23
N GLY A 301 18.11 14.52 7.33
CA GLY A 301 19.33 14.06 8.00
C GLY A 301 19.32 14.25 9.53
N ASN A 302 18.15 14.43 10.13
CA ASN A 302 18.03 14.64 11.57
C ASN A 302 18.56 13.42 12.35
N PRO A 303 19.52 13.62 13.30
CA PRO A 303 20.20 12.52 13.96
C PRO A 303 19.32 11.72 14.94
N HIS A 304 18.16 12.25 15.31
CA HIS A 304 17.23 11.61 16.23
C HIS A 304 16.36 10.55 15.55
N LEU A 305 16.19 10.59 14.21
CA LEU A 305 15.46 9.57 13.48
C LEU A 305 16.32 8.32 13.30
N LYS A 306 15.94 7.21 13.93
CA LYS A 306 16.70 5.95 13.99
C LYS A 306 16.11 4.83 13.17
N ALA A 307 14.81 4.85 12.91
CA ALA A 307 14.15 3.83 12.09
C ALA A 307 12.84 4.35 11.50
N ILE A 308 12.45 3.81 10.34
CA ILE A 308 11.15 4.06 9.73
C ILE A 308 10.44 2.75 9.38
N LEU A 309 9.10 2.76 9.54
CA LEU A 309 8.19 1.71 9.10
C LEU A 309 7.32 2.29 7.98
N SER A 310 7.85 2.29 6.76
CA SER A 310 7.23 2.93 5.60
C SER A 310 6.31 1.96 4.87
N SER A 311 5.01 2.20 4.93
CA SER A 311 4.01 1.38 4.25
C SER A 311 3.38 2.15 3.09
N VAL A 312 3.28 1.54 1.89
CA VAL A 312 2.59 2.10 0.72
C VAL A 312 2.89 3.59 0.53
N CYS A 313 4.16 3.97 0.55
CA CYS A 313 4.57 5.37 0.63
C CYS A 313 4.35 6.13 -0.68
N ALA A 314 3.81 7.35 -0.56
CA ALA A 314 3.75 8.27 -1.69
C ALA A 314 5.15 8.72 -2.13
N GLY A 315 5.33 8.86 -3.43
CA GLY A 315 6.57 9.27 -4.07
C GLY A 315 6.70 10.77 -4.30
N SER A 316 7.72 11.11 -5.06
CA SER A 316 7.97 12.48 -5.45
C SER A 316 7.01 12.95 -6.55
N PRO A 317 6.80 14.27 -6.68
CA PRO A 317 6.05 14.84 -7.78
C PRO A 317 6.61 14.44 -9.15
N PHE A 318 5.77 14.31 -10.17
CA PHE A 318 6.08 13.88 -11.54
C PHE A 318 6.47 12.41 -11.71
N ILE A 319 6.80 11.70 -10.64
CA ILE A 319 7.05 10.26 -10.66
C ILE A 319 5.84 9.49 -10.16
N ASP A 320 5.18 9.99 -9.09
CA ASP A 320 4.03 9.33 -8.46
C ASP A 320 2.78 10.23 -8.49
N LEU A 321 2.52 10.99 -7.43
CA LEU A 321 1.37 11.89 -7.31
C LEU A 321 1.83 13.33 -7.04
N PRO A 322 1.15 14.35 -7.54
CA PRO A 322 -0.11 14.33 -8.35
C PRO A 322 0.10 14.11 -9.85
N ARG A 323 1.33 13.89 -10.29
CA ARG A 323 1.66 13.67 -11.71
C ARG A 323 2.50 12.42 -11.84
N ARG A 324 2.05 11.47 -12.64
CA ARG A 324 2.85 10.28 -12.97
C ARG A 324 3.36 10.40 -14.41
N GLY A 325 4.69 10.34 -14.59
CA GLY A 325 5.28 10.54 -15.90
C GLY A 325 4.92 11.91 -16.54
N GLY A 326 4.68 12.94 -15.73
CA GLY A 326 4.21 14.25 -16.16
C GLY A 326 2.70 14.37 -16.34
N CYS A 327 1.96 13.28 -16.56
CA CYS A 327 0.50 13.26 -16.68
C CYS A 327 -0.18 13.55 -15.34
N PHE A 328 -1.22 14.38 -15.35
CA PHE A 328 -1.94 14.74 -14.13
C PHE A 328 -2.98 13.68 -13.77
N THR A 329 -2.94 13.16 -12.53
CA THR A 329 -3.79 12.05 -12.10
C THR A 329 -5.22 12.49 -11.82
N SER A 330 -6.19 11.99 -12.60
CA SER A 330 -7.61 12.22 -12.37
C SER A 330 -8.19 11.31 -11.27
N GLY A 331 -7.66 10.12 -11.11
CA GLY A 331 -8.10 9.17 -10.08
C GLY A 331 -7.89 9.68 -8.65
N SER A 332 -6.87 10.51 -8.41
CA SER A 332 -6.62 11.13 -7.11
C SER A 332 -7.63 12.21 -6.71
N MET A 333 -8.57 12.60 -7.59
CA MET A 333 -9.53 13.67 -7.29
C MET A 333 -10.47 13.31 -6.13
N ALA A 334 -10.76 12.03 -5.89
CA ALA A 334 -11.52 11.61 -4.72
C ALA A 334 -10.82 12.04 -3.42
N TRP A 335 -9.54 11.73 -3.29
CA TRP A 335 -8.73 12.17 -2.15
C TRP A 335 -8.61 13.71 -2.10
N ASN A 336 -8.36 14.37 -3.23
CA ASN A 336 -8.29 15.84 -3.29
C ASN A 336 -9.58 16.49 -2.79
N PHE A 337 -10.75 15.93 -3.11
CA PHE A 337 -12.03 16.42 -2.63
C PHE A 337 -12.22 16.21 -1.12
N ALA A 338 -11.77 15.08 -0.59
CA ALA A 338 -11.79 14.82 0.85
C ALA A 338 -10.89 15.77 1.64
N MET A 339 -9.83 16.29 1.00
CA MET A 339 -8.82 17.16 1.63
C MET A 339 -9.10 18.66 1.45
N THR A 340 -10.23 19.05 0.88
CA THR A 340 -10.57 20.47 0.55
C THR A 340 -10.72 21.38 1.77
N GLU A 341 -11.09 20.84 2.91
CA GLU A 341 -11.22 21.60 4.16
C GLU A 341 -10.04 21.28 5.10
N GLN A 342 -9.89 22.04 6.17
CA GLN A 342 -8.89 21.78 7.21
C GLN A 342 -9.06 20.40 7.84
N ARG A 343 -10.28 19.85 7.86
CA ARG A 343 -10.61 18.51 8.34
C ARG A 343 -10.80 17.56 7.17
N PHE A 344 -10.42 16.30 7.38
CA PHE A 344 -10.67 15.23 6.43
C PHE A 344 -12.17 14.94 6.29
N ARG A 345 -12.64 14.84 5.04
CA ARG A 345 -14.06 14.68 4.67
C ARG A 345 -14.23 13.45 3.78
N GLU A 346 -14.16 12.26 4.39
CA GLU A 346 -14.33 10.98 3.68
C GLU A 346 -15.62 10.90 2.85
N ASP A 347 -16.71 11.56 3.33
CA ASP A 347 -17.99 11.64 2.63
C ASP A 347 -17.92 12.26 1.23
N ARG A 348 -16.85 13.00 0.91
CA ARG A 348 -16.64 13.62 -0.41
C ARG A 348 -15.98 12.71 -1.43
N MET A 349 -15.42 11.60 -0.99
CA MET A 349 -14.79 10.61 -1.88
C MET A 349 -15.84 9.78 -2.62
N ILE A 350 -16.96 9.47 -1.94
CA ILE A 350 -18.00 8.57 -2.46
C ILE A 350 -19.02 9.37 -3.26
N ARG A 351 -18.94 9.27 -4.60
CA ARG A 351 -19.82 9.98 -5.53
C ARG A 351 -20.25 9.08 -6.67
N SER A 352 -21.50 9.26 -7.12
CA SER A 352 -22.03 8.55 -8.31
C SER A 352 -21.83 9.33 -9.63
N ASP A 353 -21.33 10.56 -9.55
CA ASP A 353 -21.18 11.49 -10.69
C ASP A 353 -19.70 11.78 -11.04
N TRP A 354 -18.76 10.91 -10.64
CA TRP A 354 -17.34 11.10 -10.98
C TRP A 354 -17.10 11.25 -12.48
N GLU A 355 -17.82 10.52 -13.30
CA GLU A 355 -17.67 10.62 -14.76
C GLU A 355 -17.96 12.05 -15.29
N GLU A 356 -18.95 12.72 -14.73
CA GLU A 356 -19.29 14.10 -15.10
C GLU A 356 -18.30 15.10 -14.48
N VAL A 357 -17.90 14.86 -13.23
CA VAL A 357 -16.95 15.73 -12.52
C VAL A 357 -15.60 15.76 -13.22
N LEU A 358 -15.07 14.61 -13.62
CA LEU A 358 -13.75 14.51 -14.27
C LEU A 358 -13.71 15.12 -15.69
N LYS A 359 -14.87 15.40 -16.31
CA LYS A 359 -14.95 16.14 -17.57
C LYS A 359 -14.93 17.67 -17.41
N LEU A 360 -15.08 18.19 -16.19
CA LEU A 360 -15.12 19.63 -15.96
C LEU A 360 -13.77 20.29 -16.30
N ARG A 361 -13.85 21.38 -17.06
CA ARG A 361 -12.69 22.21 -17.44
C ARG A 361 -13.01 23.70 -17.17
N PRO A 362 -12.03 24.55 -16.88
CA PRO A 362 -10.67 24.17 -16.52
C PRO A 362 -10.65 23.42 -15.17
N ILE A 363 -9.63 22.59 -14.93
CA ILE A 363 -9.54 21.72 -13.73
C ILE A 363 -9.52 22.55 -12.45
N ARG A 364 -8.92 23.75 -12.44
CA ARG A 364 -8.92 24.65 -11.28
C ARG A 364 -10.33 25.01 -10.78
N ASP A 365 -11.34 24.99 -11.66
CA ASP A 365 -12.73 25.29 -11.30
C ASP A 365 -13.53 24.03 -10.91
N MET A 366 -12.95 22.84 -11.06
CA MET A 366 -13.64 21.56 -10.89
C MET A 366 -14.28 21.44 -9.51
N ALA A 367 -13.49 21.64 -8.45
CA ALA A 367 -14.00 21.52 -7.08
C ALA A 367 -15.06 22.57 -6.78
N LYS A 368 -14.90 23.80 -7.28
CA LYS A 368 -15.91 24.86 -7.15
C LYS A 368 -17.21 24.50 -7.85
N LYS A 369 -17.14 23.94 -9.05
CA LYS A 369 -18.32 23.49 -9.80
C LYS A 369 -19.00 22.28 -9.16
N ALA A 370 -18.21 21.33 -8.64
CA ALA A 370 -18.71 20.06 -8.09
C ALA A 370 -19.09 20.12 -6.60
N LEU A 371 -18.42 20.95 -5.80
CA LEU A 371 -18.57 21.03 -4.34
C LEU A 371 -18.97 22.42 -3.83
N GLY A 372 -18.91 23.47 -4.67
CA GLY A 372 -19.16 24.85 -4.26
C GLY A 372 -17.99 25.52 -3.51
N ILE A 373 -16.83 24.88 -3.41
CA ILE A 373 -15.63 25.36 -2.68
C ILE A 373 -14.39 25.28 -3.56
N ASP A 374 -13.44 26.19 -3.32
CA ASP A 374 -12.13 26.16 -3.96
C ASP A 374 -11.18 25.18 -3.23
N VAL A 375 -10.19 24.66 -3.96
CA VAL A 375 -9.10 23.83 -3.43
C VAL A 375 -7.78 24.55 -3.66
N PRO A 376 -7.27 25.31 -2.65
CA PRO A 376 -6.09 26.15 -2.82
C PRO A 376 -4.85 25.40 -3.29
N PHE A 377 -4.56 24.22 -2.70
CA PHE A 377 -3.39 23.43 -3.08
C PHE A 377 -3.48 22.91 -4.52
N LEU A 378 -4.67 22.52 -5.00
CA LEU A 378 -4.86 22.08 -6.39
C LEU A 378 -4.59 23.25 -7.36
N ASN A 379 -5.09 24.44 -7.00
CA ASN A 379 -4.86 25.63 -7.82
C ASN A 379 -3.37 25.99 -7.87
N GLU A 380 -2.63 25.78 -6.77
CA GLU A 380 -1.19 26.01 -6.74
C GLU A 380 -0.45 24.98 -7.61
N TRP A 381 -0.79 23.70 -7.51
CA TRP A 381 -0.23 22.66 -8.38
C TRP A 381 -0.41 22.96 -9.87
N LEU A 382 -1.55 23.53 -10.25
CA LEU A 382 -1.85 23.90 -11.65
C LEU A 382 -1.10 25.15 -12.11
N ARG A 383 -0.61 26.02 -11.18
CA ARG A 383 0.26 27.15 -11.50
C ARG A 383 1.70 26.74 -11.82
N HIS A 384 2.08 25.53 -11.41
CA HIS A 384 3.38 24.93 -11.65
C HIS A 384 3.27 23.77 -12.64
N PRO A 385 3.08 24.05 -13.95
CA PRO A 385 2.84 22.99 -14.93
C PRO A 385 4.07 22.09 -15.15
N ASP A 386 5.27 22.65 -15.05
CA ASP A 386 6.55 21.97 -15.22
C ASP A 386 7.21 21.74 -13.86
N TYR A 387 8.18 20.82 -13.81
CA TYR A 387 8.96 20.56 -12.60
C TYR A 387 9.92 21.73 -12.33
N ASP A 388 9.64 22.49 -11.28
CA ASP A 388 10.39 23.67 -10.85
C ASP A 388 10.78 23.62 -9.38
N ASP A 389 11.26 24.73 -8.82
CA ASP A 389 11.67 24.81 -7.40
C ASP A 389 10.51 24.56 -6.42
N PHE A 390 9.26 24.82 -6.83
CA PHE A 390 8.09 24.48 -6.03
C PHE A 390 8.02 22.95 -5.83
N TRP A 391 8.07 22.17 -6.91
CA TRP A 391 8.01 20.71 -6.86
C TRP A 391 9.27 20.10 -6.24
N ARG A 392 10.45 20.69 -6.49
CA ARG A 392 11.71 20.25 -5.91
C ARG A 392 11.68 20.27 -4.38
N LYS A 393 10.99 21.25 -3.79
CA LYS A 393 10.82 21.32 -2.33
C LYS A 393 10.04 20.14 -1.78
N ALA A 394 9.06 19.62 -2.53
CA ALA A 394 8.26 18.45 -2.18
C ALA A 394 8.91 17.11 -2.62
N ASN A 395 10.12 17.11 -3.16
CA ASN A 395 10.80 15.90 -3.62
C ASN A 395 11.76 15.37 -2.57
N TRP A 396 11.28 14.46 -1.71
CA TRP A 396 12.11 13.83 -0.68
C TRP A 396 13.26 13.01 -1.26
N ARG A 397 13.08 12.38 -2.43
CA ARG A 397 14.10 11.55 -3.08
C ARG A 397 15.32 12.38 -3.47
N GLU A 398 15.10 13.53 -4.11
CA GLU A 398 16.16 14.46 -4.50
C GLU A 398 16.83 15.10 -3.28
N ARG A 399 16.06 15.37 -2.22
CA ARG A 399 16.54 16.00 -0.99
C ARG A 399 17.27 15.06 -0.04
N SER A 400 17.17 13.75 -0.21
CA SER A 400 17.70 12.76 0.74
C SER A 400 19.24 12.80 0.88
N CYS A 401 19.97 13.31 -0.11
CA CYS A 401 21.41 13.48 -0.07
C CYS A 401 22.20 12.25 0.41
N GLY A 402 21.61 11.05 0.30
CA GLY A 402 22.21 9.80 0.75
C GLY A 402 22.22 9.58 2.27
N HIS A 403 21.38 10.28 3.03
CA HIS A 403 21.17 9.97 4.44
C HIS A 403 20.52 8.60 4.60
N VAL A 404 21.13 7.74 5.42
CA VAL A 404 20.65 6.39 5.70
C VAL A 404 19.91 6.36 7.03
N VAL A 405 18.61 6.09 6.98
CA VAL A 405 17.79 5.78 8.15
C VAL A 405 17.26 4.36 7.99
N PRO A 406 17.54 3.43 8.90
CA PRO A 406 17.05 2.06 8.79
C PRO A 406 15.56 1.98 8.44
N ALA A 407 15.22 1.26 7.38
CA ALA A 407 13.87 1.27 6.79
C ALA A 407 13.27 -0.13 6.63
N LEU A 408 12.08 -0.34 7.22
CA LEU A 408 11.19 -1.45 6.85
C LEU A 408 10.16 -0.90 5.85
N VAL A 409 10.26 -1.36 4.60
CA VAL A 409 9.40 -0.93 3.48
C VAL A 409 8.36 -2.01 3.18
N MET A 410 7.10 -1.65 3.21
CA MET A 410 5.97 -2.57 2.98
C MET A 410 5.05 -1.99 1.90
N SER A 411 4.81 -2.74 0.82
CA SER A 411 3.95 -2.29 -0.28
C SER A 411 3.38 -3.49 -1.06
N GLY A 412 2.67 -3.22 -2.14
CA GLY A 412 2.06 -4.23 -3.00
C GLY A 412 2.23 -3.95 -4.48
N TRP A 413 1.97 -4.97 -5.29
CA TRP A 413 2.03 -4.86 -6.76
C TRP A 413 0.96 -3.92 -7.32
N PHE A 414 -0.14 -3.77 -6.60
CA PHE A 414 -1.30 -2.95 -6.95
C PHE A 414 -1.45 -1.75 -6.01
N ASP A 415 -0.33 -1.21 -5.53
CA ASP A 415 -0.31 -0.02 -4.69
C ASP A 415 -0.35 1.25 -5.54
N ASP A 416 -1.28 2.15 -5.27
CA ASP A 416 -1.43 3.46 -5.93
C ASP A 416 -0.13 4.25 -5.91
N ASN A 417 0.59 4.17 -4.79
CA ASN A 417 1.90 4.79 -4.58
C ASN A 417 3.05 3.82 -4.92
N GLY A 418 2.81 2.87 -5.82
CA GLY A 418 3.82 1.91 -6.24
C GLY A 418 5.09 2.55 -6.78
N MET A 419 4.99 3.73 -7.41
CA MET A 419 6.14 4.49 -7.87
C MET A 419 6.91 5.14 -6.73
N GLY A 420 6.25 5.60 -5.67
CA GLY A 420 6.93 6.07 -4.46
C GLY A 420 7.71 4.97 -3.75
N THR A 421 7.14 3.77 -3.67
CA THR A 421 7.90 2.60 -3.21
C THR A 421 9.08 2.28 -4.13
N THR A 422 8.95 2.46 -5.46
CA THR A 422 10.07 2.29 -6.40
C THR A 422 11.20 3.27 -6.11
N GLU A 423 10.90 4.55 -5.87
CA GLU A 423 11.91 5.55 -5.47
C GLU A 423 12.59 5.20 -4.14
N ALA A 424 11.84 4.66 -3.17
CA ALA A 424 12.41 4.19 -1.90
C ALA A 424 13.38 3.01 -2.11
N LEU A 425 13.04 2.07 -2.99
CA LEU A 425 13.91 0.95 -3.34
C LEU A 425 15.18 1.40 -4.09
N GLU A 426 15.07 2.40 -4.97
CA GLU A 426 16.23 3.00 -5.64
C GLU A 426 17.15 3.72 -4.65
N LEU A 427 16.58 4.45 -3.67
CA LEU A 427 17.39 5.07 -2.62
C LEU A 427 18.12 4.02 -1.77
N ILE A 428 17.43 2.89 -1.49
CA ILE A 428 18.03 1.76 -0.79
C ILE A 428 19.17 1.15 -1.61
N ASP A 429 18.97 0.90 -2.89
CA ASP A 429 19.99 0.36 -3.79
C ASP A 429 21.22 1.26 -3.87
N ASP A 430 21.00 2.58 -3.97
CA ASP A 430 22.09 3.57 -4.09
C ASP A 430 22.93 3.70 -2.81
N PHE A 431 22.33 3.62 -1.60
CA PHE A 431 23.00 4.11 -0.39
C PHE A 431 22.93 3.20 0.84
N TYR A 432 22.02 2.20 0.90
CA TYR A 432 21.75 1.48 2.14
C TYR A 432 22.62 0.22 2.29
N PRO A 433 23.38 0.07 3.37
CA PRO A 433 24.11 -1.16 3.64
C PRO A 433 23.14 -2.29 4.00
N THR A 434 23.55 -3.53 3.73
CA THR A 434 22.82 -4.73 4.17
C THR A 434 22.61 -4.69 5.69
N GLY A 435 21.40 -5.04 6.13
CA GLY A 435 20.99 -5.00 7.55
C GLY A 435 20.34 -3.69 7.97
N SER A 436 20.44 -2.60 7.15
CA SER A 436 19.74 -1.34 7.41
C SER A 436 18.41 -1.22 6.66
N TYR A 437 17.97 -2.24 5.97
CA TYR A 437 16.68 -2.26 5.29
C TYR A 437 16.06 -3.65 5.27
N LYS A 438 14.73 -3.67 5.24
CA LYS A 438 13.91 -4.84 4.94
C LYS A 438 12.74 -4.41 4.07
N VAL A 439 12.42 -5.22 3.06
CA VAL A 439 11.37 -4.95 2.06
C VAL A 439 10.39 -6.09 2.04
N VAL A 440 9.09 -5.78 2.10
CA VAL A 440 8.00 -6.76 1.97
C VAL A 440 7.06 -6.29 0.88
N LEU A 441 6.98 -7.03 -0.24
CA LEU A 441 6.15 -6.71 -1.39
C LEU A 441 5.12 -7.81 -1.61
N GLY A 442 3.85 -7.51 -1.31
CA GLY A 442 2.74 -8.45 -1.41
C GLY A 442 1.90 -8.27 -2.68
N PRO A 443 0.92 -9.15 -2.91
CA PRO A 443 -0.06 -9.00 -3.99
C PRO A 443 -1.18 -8.04 -3.56
N TRP A 444 -0.83 -6.89 -3.01
CA TRP A 444 -1.72 -5.99 -2.28
C TRP A 444 -2.00 -4.71 -3.04
N LYS A 445 -3.18 -4.12 -2.77
CA LYS A 445 -3.55 -2.76 -3.15
C LYS A 445 -2.97 -1.73 -2.15
N HIS A 446 -3.33 -0.45 -2.33
CA HIS A 446 -2.98 0.62 -1.40
C HIS A 446 -3.45 0.37 0.04
N SER A 447 -4.54 -0.34 0.23
CA SER A 447 -4.99 -0.78 1.56
C SER A 447 -4.02 -1.76 2.25
N GLY A 448 -3.02 -2.28 1.55
CA GLY A 448 -2.01 -3.20 2.09
C GLY A 448 -2.52 -4.63 2.23
N ASN A 449 -2.08 -5.32 3.27
CA ASN A 449 -2.34 -6.72 3.60
C ASN A 449 -3.81 -7.00 3.96
N ALA A 450 -4.73 -6.86 2.98
CA ALA A 450 -6.15 -6.74 3.22
C ALA A 450 -7.07 -7.67 2.43
N ASN A 451 -6.62 -8.28 1.34
CA ASN A 451 -7.50 -9.01 0.43
C ASN A 451 -6.92 -10.33 -0.08
N TYR A 452 -7.74 -11.39 -0.11
CA TYR A 452 -7.47 -12.60 -0.91
C TYR A 452 -7.97 -12.45 -2.34
N ASP A 453 -9.07 -11.73 -2.53
CA ASP A 453 -9.63 -11.40 -3.84
C ASP A 453 -9.62 -9.90 -4.04
N ILE A 454 -9.17 -9.47 -5.20
CA ILE A 454 -9.27 -8.09 -5.65
C ILE A 454 -10.15 -8.10 -6.90
N HIS A 455 -11.32 -7.50 -6.83
CA HIS A 455 -12.30 -7.42 -7.93
C HIS A 455 -12.62 -8.80 -8.58
N GLY A 456 -12.72 -9.83 -7.74
CA GLY A 456 -12.99 -11.20 -8.20
C GLY A 456 -11.75 -11.98 -8.66
N ILE A 457 -10.59 -11.34 -8.73
CA ILE A 457 -9.32 -11.98 -9.10
C ILE A 457 -8.63 -12.50 -7.82
N PHE A 458 -8.44 -13.81 -7.76
CA PHE A 458 -7.87 -14.46 -6.58
C PHE A 458 -6.35 -14.36 -6.55
N MET A 459 -5.81 -13.73 -5.51
CA MET A 459 -4.37 -13.54 -5.31
C MET A 459 -3.64 -14.76 -4.74
N GLY A 460 -4.37 -15.82 -4.36
CA GLY A 460 -3.81 -17.02 -3.77
C GLY A 460 -4.04 -17.13 -2.26
N GLU A 461 -3.99 -18.37 -1.75
CA GLU A 461 -4.26 -18.69 -0.33
C GLU A 461 -3.22 -18.10 0.64
N ARG A 462 -2.06 -17.67 0.13
CA ARG A 462 -0.94 -17.12 0.89
C ARG A 462 -0.78 -15.61 0.68
N ALA A 463 -1.77 -14.95 0.06
CA ALA A 463 -1.70 -13.53 -0.23
C ALA A 463 -1.61 -12.66 1.04
N LEU A 464 -2.19 -13.10 2.16
CA LEU A 464 -2.16 -12.39 3.43
C LEU A 464 -1.11 -12.94 4.39
N ARG A 465 -0.56 -12.04 5.23
CA ARG A 465 0.41 -12.32 6.29
C ARG A 465 -0.15 -11.90 7.65
N TYR A 466 0.24 -12.63 8.69
CA TYR A 466 -0.19 -12.39 10.07
C TYR A 466 0.97 -11.99 10.99
N ASP A 467 2.16 -11.81 10.43
CA ASP A 467 3.40 -11.47 11.15
C ASP A 467 3.86 -10.04 10.92
N MET A 468 3.06 -9.18 10.25
CA MET A 468 3.48 -7.83 9.87
C MET A 468 3.79 -6.95 11.09
N ASP A 469 3.01 -7.06 12.16
CA ASP A 469 3.27 -6.36 13.41
C ASP A 469 4.48 -6.90 14.17
N LEU A 470 4.71 -8.23 14.14
CA LEU A 470 5.94 -8.83 14.68
C LEU A 470 7.19 -8.26 14.00
N LEU A 471 7.17 -8.13 12.67
CA LEU A 471 8.25 -7.50 11.92
C LEU A 471 8.44 -6.04 12.32
N CYS A 472 7.34 -5.27 12.44
CA CYS A 472 7.38 -3.87 12.85
C CYS A 472 8.01 -3.71 14.25
N PHE A 473 7.57 -4.53 15.22
CA PHE A 473 8.12 -4.49 16.58
C PHE A 473 9.58 -4.96 16.61
N ALA A 474 9.94 -6.04 15.92
CA ALA A 474 11.32 -6.50 15.86
C ALA A 474 12.24 -5.43 15.27
N TRP A 475 11.79 -4.71 14.23
CA TRP A 475 12.53 -3.60 13.62
C TRP A 475 12.75 -2.44 14.59
N LEU A 476 11.70 -1.98 15.25
CA LEU A 476 11.79 -0.88 16.20
C LEU A 476 12.59 -1.26 17.46
N ASP A 477 12.40 -2.47 17.99
CA ASP A 477 13.12 -2.96 19.18
C ASP A 477 14.63 -3.03 18.91
N HIS A 478 15.01 -3.48 17.69
CA HIS A 478 16.44 -3.50 17.30
C HIS A 478 17.02 -2.10 17.20
N PHE A 479 16.43 -1.20 16.39
CA PHE A 479 17.03 0.09 16.07
C PHE A 479 16.82 1.18 17.12
N LEU A 480 15.75 1.10 17.92
CA LEU A 480 15.46 2.11 18.94
C LEU A 480 15.88 1.69 20.35
N LYS A 481 15.73 0.40 20.68
CA LYS A 481 16.07 -0.14 22.00
C LYS A 481 17.41 -0.86 22.03
N GLY A 482 18.02 -1.13 20.87
CA GLY A 482 19.28 -1.87 20.75
C GLY A 482 19.16 -3.36 21.07
N GLU A 483 17.98 -3.95 20.89
CA GLU A 483 17.79 -5.38 21.11
C GLU A 483 18.46 -6.22 20.03
N ASP A 484 19.22 -7.21 20.42
CA ASP A 484 19.81 -8.21 19.51
C ASP A 484 18.77 -9.32 19.25
N ASN A 485 17.86 -9.08 18.31
CA ASN A 485 16.78 -9.98 17.93
C ASN A 485 16.99 -10.64 16.57
N GLY A 486 18.13 -10.37 15.91
CA GLY A 486 18.54 -10.98 14.66
C GLY A 486 17.79 -10.50 13.40
N ILE A 487 16.93 -9.49 13.50
CA ILE A 487 16.12 -9.02 12.36
C ILE A 487 16.98 -8.59 11.17
N GLU A 488 18.15 -7.98 11.43
CA GLU A 488 19.08 -7.52 10.42
C GLU A 488 19.78 -8.66 9.64
N THR A 489 19.69 -9.89 10.15
CA THR A 489 20.25 -11.10 9.51
C THR A 489 19.23 -11.88 8.70
N THR A 490 17.95 -11.53 8.80
CA THR A 490 16.88 -12.14 7.99
C THR A 490 16.98 -11.71 6.53
N ALA A 491 16.26 -12.39 5.63
CA ALA A 491 16.24 -12.02 4.22
C ALA A 491 15.84 -10.55 4.06
N PRO A 492 16.65 -9.71 3.40
CA PRO A 492 16.36 -8.28 3.27
C PRO A 492 15.16 -7.98 2.36
N VAL A 493 14.83 -8.89 1.44
CA VAL A 493 13.68 -8.74 0.52
C VAL A 493 12.81 -9.98 0.61
N GLU A 494 11.52 -9.77 0.87
CA GLU A 494 10.47 -10.77 0.80
C GLU A 494 9.41 -10.28 -0.18
N TYR A 495 9.07 -11.12 -1.17
CA TYR A 495 8.13 -10.72 -2.21
C TYR A 495 7.22 -11.87 -2.62
N TYR A 496 6.01 -11.53 -3.03
CA TYR A 496 5.01 -12.50 -3.49
C TYR A 496 5.02 -12.60 -5.00
N THR A 497 5.13 -13.80 -5.55
CA THR A 497 5.03 -14.05 -6.99
C THR A 497 3.63 -14.54 -7.35
N LEU A 498 2.91 -13.73 -8.12
CA LEU A 498 1.63 -14.10 -8.73
C LEU A 498 1.82 -15.25 -9.71
N GLY A 499 0.78 -16.04 -9.97
CA GLY A 499 0.86 -17.24 -10.80
C GLY A 499 1.47 -18.44 -10.07
N ASP A 500 2.60 -18.27 -9.38
CA ASP A 500 3.12 -19.26 -8.42
C ASP A 500 2.39 -19.19 -7.08
N ASN A 501 1.80 -18.05 -6.76
CA ASN A 501 1.03 -17.78 -5.56
C ASN A 501 1.80 -18.12 -4.27
N CYS A 502 3.07 -17.72 -4.22
CA CYS A 502 3.94 -17.98 -3.09
C CYS A 502 4.88 -16.81 -2.79
N TRP A 503 5.30 -16.73 -1.51
CA TRP A 503 6.33 -15.82 -1.05
C TRP A 503 7.71 -16.35 -1.42
N LYS A 504 8.58 -15.46 -1.89
CA LYS A 504 9.98 -15.71 -2.20
C LYS A 504 10.86 -14.73 -1.43
N THR A 505 12.17 -15.01 -1.36
CA THR A 505 13.15 -14.12 -0.76
C THR A 505 14.20 -13.71 -1.78
N GLY A 506 14.69 -12.47 -1.62
CA GLY A 506 15.81 -11.93 -2.36
C GLY A 506 16.88 -11.34 -1.42
N LYS A 507 18.12 -11.31 -1.89
CA LYS A 507 19.24 -10.70 -1.15
C LYS A 507 19.31 -9.19 -1.36
N HIS A 508 18.66 -8.70 -2.38
CA HIS A 508 18.71 -7.31 -2.83
C HIS A 508 17.56 -7.01 -3.78
N TRP A 509 17.18 -5.75 -3.93
CA TRP A 509 16.30 -5.29 -4.98
C TRP A 509 16.98 -4.16 -5.76
N PRO A 510 17.04 -4.20 -7.11
CA PRO A 510 16.51 -5.26 -8.01
C PRO A 510 17.13 -6.63 -7.75
N LEU A 511 16.38 -7.70 -8.05
CA LEU A 511 16.88 -9.05 -7.81
C LEU A 511 18.08 -9.37 -8.73
N PRO A 512 19.23 -9.77 -8.18
CA PRO A 512 20.42 -10.08 -8.99
C PRO A 512 20.28 -11.32 -9.89
N GLU A 513 19.25 -12.14 -9.61
CA GLU A 513 18.92 -13.34 -10.37
C GLU A 513 18.14 -13.03 -11.66
N THR A 514 17.63 -11.81 -11.85
CA THR A 514 16.93 -11.42 -13.08
C THR A 514 17.89 -11.09 -14.22
N VAL A 515 17.45 -11.35 -15.45
CA VAL A 515 18.16 -11.01 -16.68
C VAL A 515 17.29 -10.09 -17.52
N PRO A 516 17.73 -8.85 -17.79
CA PRO A 516 17.04 -7.99 -18.73
C PRO A 516 16.90 -8.67 -20.09
N THR A 517 15.68 -8.96 -20.51
CA THR A 517 15.36 -9.63 -21.76
C THR A 517 14.60 -8.68 -22.68
N VAL A 518 15.10 -8.48 -23.89
CA VAL A 518 14.48 -7.56 -24.86
C VAL A 518 13.42 -8.30 -25.68
N TRP A 519 12.21 -7.77 -25.67
CA TRP A 519 11.11 -8.19 -26.54
C TRP A 519 10.75 -7.04 -27.48
N TYR A 520 10.87 -7.29 -28.79
CA TYR A 520 10.55 -6.31 -29.82
C TYR A 520 9.10 -6.37 -30.23
N LEU A 521 8.53 -5.20 -30.55
CA LEU A 521 7.21 -5.11 -31.14
C LEU A 521 7.29 -5.49 -32.64
N ASP A 522 6.46 -6.44 -33.07
CA ASP A 522 6.37 -6.86 -34.46
C ASP A 522 4.92 -7.22 -34.84
N ARG A 523 4.21 -6.31 -35.52
CA ARG A 523 2.78 -6.39 -35.81
C ARG A 523 1.97 -6.55 -34.49
N GLU A 524 1.25 -7.61 -34.34
CA GLU A 524 0.49 -7.90 -33.10
C GLU A 524 1.29 -8.82 -32.13
N ALA A 525 2.58 -8.99 -32.38
CA ALA A 525 3.42 -9.93 -31.64
C ALA A 525 4.54 -9.26 -30.85
N LEU A 526 4.88 -9.86 -29.71
CA LEU A 526 6.17 -9.67 -29.01
C LEU A 526 7.14 -10.76 -29.44
N THR A 527 8.33 -10.37 -29.90
CA THR A 527 9.36 -11.29 -30.38
C THR A 527 10.74 -11.02 -29.80
N LEU A 528 11.52 -12.07 -29.54
CA LEU A 528 12.91 -11.97 -29.11
C LEU A 528 13.86 -11.56 -30.26
N CYS A 529 13.44 -11.72 -31.51
CA CYS A 529 14.21 -11.38 -32.68
C CYS A 529 13.90 -9.98 -33.17
N LYS A 530 14.91 -9.09 -33.25
CA LYS A 530 14.72 -7.74 -33.77
C LYS A 530 14.22 -7.77 -35.20
N PRO A 531 13.02 -7.19 -35.51
CA PRO A 531 12.53 -7.07 -36.87
C PRO A 531 13.47 -6.20 -37.73
N GLN A 532 13.79 -6.66 -38.94
CA GLN A 532 14.79 -6.00 -39.79
C GLN A 532 14.17 -4.89 -40.64
N ARG A 533 12.89 -5.00 -40.98
CA ARG A 533 12.20 -4.00 -41.78
C ARG A 533 11.64 -2.89 -40.92
N GLN A 534 11.80 -1.65 -41.38
CA GLN A 534 11.10 -0.52 -40.76
C GLN A 534 9.65 -0.57 -41.15
N GLU A 535 8.78 -0.77 -40.19
CA GLU A 535 7.31 -0.77 -40.30
C GLU A 535 6.74 0.04 -39.13
N SER A 536 5.43 0.23 -39.11
CA SER A 536 4.76 0.96 -38.01
C SER A 536 3.32 0.50 -37.86
N ASP A 537 2.77 0.75 -36.67
CA ASP A 537 1.35 0.63 -36.37
C ASP A 537 0.82 1.99 -35.94
N SER A 538 -0.38 2.36 -36.38
CA SER A 538 -0.96 3.68 -36.12
C SER A 538 -2.34 3.54 -35.49
N TYR A 539 -2.72 4.53 -34.70
CA TYR A 539 -4.05 4.67 -34.12
C TYR A 539 -4.43 6.16 -34.01
N ASP A 540 -5.73 6.42 -34.01
CA ASP A 540 -6.26 7.73 -33.73
C ASP A 540 -6.65 7.84 -32.26
N TYR A 541 -6.13 8.83 -31.56
CA TYR A 541 -6.49 9.11 -30.18
C TYR A 541 -7.42 10.31 -30.08
N ASP A 542 -8.64 10.07 -29.58
CA ASP A 542 -9.63 11.10 -29.32
C ASP A 542 -9.72 11.36 -27.79
N PRO A 543 -9.30 12.55 -27.30
CA PRO A 543 -9.40 12.90 -25.89
C PRO A 543 -10.83 12.91 -25.32
N ASP A 544 -11.85 13.01 -26.16
CA ASP A 544 -13.25 12.95 -25.74
C ASP A 544 -13.75 11.51 -25.55
N SER A 545 -13.00 10.51 -26.04
CA SER A 545 -13.31 9.10 -25.94
C SER A 545 -12.09 8.23 -25.56
N PRO A 546 -11.36 8.56 -24.49
CA PRO A 546 -10.14 7.87 -24.13
C PRO A 546 -10.41 6.42 -23.68
N ALA A 547 -9.44 5.55 -23.93
CA ALA A 547 -9.44 4.18 -23.39
C ALA A 547 -9.56 4.19 -21.85
N ALA A 548 -10.25 3.22 -21.30
CA ALA A 548 -10.48 3.18 -19.87
C ALA A 548 -9.28 2.58 -19.11
N HIS A 549 -8.99 3.18 -17.96
CA HIS A 549 -8.36 2.49 -16.85
C HIS A 549 -9.48 2.05 -15.90
N ILE A 550 -9.64 0.73 -15.75
CA ILE A 550 -10.82 0.15 -15.10
C ILE A 550 -10.65 0.26 -13.59
N ILE A 551 -11.21 1.32 -12.99
CA ILE A 551 -11.25 1.58 -11.55
C ILE A 551 -12.57 2.27 -11.17
N ASP A 552 -12.96 2.14 -9.92
CA ASP A 552 -13.96 3.02 -9.29
C ASP A 552 -13.23 4.13 -8.52
N VAL A 553 -13.38 5.37 -8.99
CA VAL A 553 -12.74 6.54 -8.36
C VAL A 553 -13.15 6.71 -6.89
N SER A 554 -14.38 6.29 -6.53
CA SER A 554 -14.88 6.36 -5.15
C SER A 554 -14.19 5.40 -4.18
N GLU A 555 -13.60 4.31 -4.68
CA GLU A 555 -12.82 3.40 -3.84
C GLU A 555 -11.47 3.98 -3.42
N ASN A 556 -11.00 5.00 -4.15
CA ASN A 556 -9.68 5.60 -3.97
C ASN A 556 -8.55 4.54 -3.98
N GLU A 557 -8.69 3.55 -4.87
CA GLU A 557 -7.69 2.53 -5.18
C GLU A 557 -7.41 2.62 -6.68
N LEU A 558 -6.28 3.22 -7.07
CA LEU A 558 -6.00 3.59 -8.45
C LEU A 558 -5.33 2.46 -9.24
N GLU A 559 -4.71 1.53 -8.53
CA GLU A 559 -4.03 0.39 -9.11
C GLU A 559 -4.72 -0.90 -8.66
N VAL A 560 -5.41 -1.55 -9.59
CA VAL A 560 -6.12 -2.81 -9.32
C VAL A 560 -5.89 -3.80 -10.46
N PRO A 561 -5.83 -5.09 -10.20
CA PRO A 561 -5.91 -6.09 -11.25
C PRO A 561 -7.36 -6.11 -11.78
N GLU A 562 -7.50 -6.08 -13.10
CA GLU A 562 -8.80 -6.10 -13.78
C GLU A 562 -8.71 -6.87 -15.08
N ASP A 563 -9.86 -7.33 -15.59
CA ASP A 563 -9.98 -7.96 -16.90
C ASP A 563 -10.11 -6.90 -17.99
N TYR A 564 -9.08 -6.79 -18.83
CA TYR A 564 -9.01 -5.87 -19.96
C TYR A 564 -9.38 -6.50 -21.30
N THR A 565 -9.85 -7.74 -21.33
CA THR A 565 -10.16 -8.47 -22.57
C THR A 565 -11.07 -7.71 -23.53
N GLU A 566 -12.08 -7.02 -23.02
CA GLU A 566 -13.00 -6.25 -23.85
C GLU A 566 -12.43 -4.88 -24.24
N GLU A 567 -11.74 -4.20 -23.31
CA GLU A 567 -11.13 -2.89 -23.56
C GLU A 567 -10.03 -2.97 -24.62
N GLU A 568 -9.25 -4.05 -24.64
CA GLU A 568 -8.18 -4.29 -25.60
C GLU A 568 -8.64 -4.51 -27.05
N LYS A 569 -9.96 -4.57 -27.31
CA LYS A 569 -10.54 -4.65 -28.66
C LYS A 569 -10.75 -3.28 -29.32
N ARG A 570 -10.48 -2.21 -28.61
CA ARG A 570 -10.60 -0.84 -29.14
C ARG A 570 -9.53 -0.61 -30.20
N ASP A 571 -9.89 0.18 -31.25
CA ASP A 571 -8.99 0.53 -32.34
C ASP A 571 -7.87 1.50 -31.91
N ASP A 572 -8.01 2.19 -30.77
CA ASP A 572 -7.00 3.09 -30.18
C ASP A 572 -6.09 2.41 -29.16
N ILE A 573 -6.09 1.08 -29.08
CA ILE A 573 -5.18 0.27 -28.26
C ILE A 573 -4.40 -0.68 -29.17
N LEU A 574 -3.08 -0.47 -29.27
CA LEU A 574 -2.19 -1.40 -29.93
C LEU A 574 -1.83 -2.54 -28.97
N CYS A 575 -2.05 -3.79 -29.39
CA CYS A 575 -1.77 -4.99 -28.61
C CYS A 575 -0.63 -5.80 -29.24
N TYR A 576 0.40 -6.10 -28.44
CA TYR A 576 1.52 -6.95 -28.82
C TYR A 576 1.63 -8.13 -27.86
N THR A 577 1.52 -9.35 -28.38
CA THR A 577 1.36 -10.55 -27.55
C THR A 577 2.43 -11.58 -27.87
N THR A 578 3.03 -12.22 -26.87
CA THR A 578 3.94 -13.34 -27.10
C THR A 578 3.21 -14.50 -27.75
N PRO A 579 3.92 -15.41 -28.45
CA PRO A 579 3.38 -16.75 -28.70
C PRO A 579 2.93 -17.39 -27.40
N VAL A 580 2.08 -18.41 -27.51
CA VAL A 580 1.74 -19.24 -26.35
C VAL A 580 3.03 -19.75 -25.71
N LEU A 581 3.18 -19.51 -24.42
CA LEU A 581 4.35 -19.95 -23.67
C LEU A 581 4.35 -21.48 -23.54
N ASP A 582 5.42 -22.12 -23.94
CA ASP A 582 5.61 -23.57 -23.81
C ASP A 582 6.12 -23.99 -22.42
N HIS A 583 6.47 -23.03 -21.61
CA HIS A 583 6.94 -23.19 -20.25
C HIS A 583 6.71 -21.91 -19.43
N ASP A 584 6.71 -22.04 -18.12
CA ASP A 584 6.55 -20.94 -17.19
C ASP A 584 7.63 -19.86 -17.41
N LEU A 585 7.21 -18.60 -17.43
CA LEU A 585 8.07 -17.41 -17.54
C LEU A 585 7.86 -16.53 -16.33
N THR A 586 8.85 -16.46 -15.43
CA THR A 586 8.78 -15.58 -14.24
C THR A 586 9.46 -14.26 -14.53
N VAL A 587 8.72 -13.18 -14.28
CA VAL A 587 9.17 -11.77 -14.41
C VAL A 587 9.08 -11.12 -13.05
N THR A 588 10.19 -10.52 -12.58
CA THR A 588 10.23 -9.81 -11.28
C THR A 588 11.03 -8.51 -11.41
N GLY A 589 10.36 -7.40 -11.21
CA GLY A 589 10.89 -6.04 -11.35
C GLY A 589 9.94 -5.13 -12.12
N ASP A 590 10.41 -3.97 -12.51
CA ASP A 590 9.71 -3.06 -13.42
C ASP A 590 10.11 -3.34 -14.87
N ILE A 591 9.18 -3.12 -15.78
CA ILE A 591 9.40 -3.26 -17.23
C ILE A 591 9.64 -1.87 -17.80
N THR A 592 10.63 -1.73 -18.66
CA THR A 592 10.89 -0.48 -19.39
C THR A 592 10.47 -0.65 -20.84
N ALA A 593 9.52 0.17 -21.30
CA ALA A 593 9.16 0.28 -22.71
C ALA A 593 9.99 1.39 -23.36
N VAL A 594 10.62 1.10 -24.49
CA VAL A 594 11.30 2.07 -25.35
C VAL A 594 10.51 2.13 -26.66
N LEU A 595 9.77 3.21 -26.83
CA LEU A 595 8.88 3.39 -27.97
C LEU A 595 9.40 4.51 -28.88
N TYR A 596 9.35 4.29 -30.20
CA TYR A 596 9.62 5.31 -31.20
C TYR A 596 8.30 5.80 -31.76
N LEU A 597 7.90 6.98 -31.29
CA LEU A 597 6.61 7.62 -31.59
C LEU A 597 6.75 8.69 -32.68
N SER A 598 5.80 8.76 -33.58
CA SER A 598 5.51 9.93 -34.43
C SER A 598 4.05 10.33 -34.22
N SER A 599 3.77 11.61 -34.23
CA SER A 599 2.40 12.17 -34.13
C SER A 599 2.25 13.39 -35.05
N ASP A 600 1.02 13.67 -35.49
CA ASP A 600 0.67 14.92 -36.18
C ASP A 600 0.36 16.06 -35.20
N CYS A 601 0.40 15.79 -33.90
CA CYS A 601 0.15 16.72 -32.80
C CYS A 601 1.42 17.10 -32.07
N PRO A 602 1.48 18.31 -31.45
CA PRO A 602 2.68 18.76 -30.72
C PRO A 602 2.89 18.01 -29.40
N ASP A 603 1.84 17.44 -28.85
CA ASP A 603 1.88 16.69 -27.58
C ASP A 603 0.86 15.55 -27.61
N THR A 604 1.06 14.53 -26.80
CA THR A 604 0.15 13.41 -26.52
C THR A 604 0.68 12.64 -25.32
N ASP A 605 -0.15 11.80 -24.71
CA ASP A 605 0.30 10.88 -23.69
C ASP A 605 0.56 9.50 -24.30
N LEU A 606 1.46 8.73 -23.71
CA LEU A 606 1.59 7.29 -23.93
C LEU A 606 1.32 6.55 -22.62
N PHE A 607 0.37 5.64 -22.67
CA PHE A 607 0.03 4.75 -21.60
C PHE A 607 0.34 3.31 -22.03
N VAL A 608 1.11 2.60 -21.23
CA VAL A 608 1.51 1.22 -21.49
C VAL A 608 1.04 0.29 -20.40
N ARG A 609 0.68 -0.95 -20.75
CA ARG A 609 0.19 -1.95 -19.80
C ARG A 609 0.75 -3.32 -20.11
N ILE A 610 1.02 -4.08 -19.05
CA ILE A 610 1.36 -5.50 -19.09
C ILE A 610 0.19 -6.30 -18.55
N THR A 611 -0.24 -7.32 -19.30
CA THR A 611 -1.30 -8.22 -18.87
C THR A 611 -0.84 -9.67 -19.01
N ASP A 612 -1.40 -10.55 -18.17
CA ASP A 612 -1.32 -12.00 -18.29
C ASP A 612 -2.57 -12.48 -19.03
N VAL A 613 -2.38 -13.05 -20.21
CA VAL A 613 -3.47 -13.59 -21.02
C VAL A 613 -3.51 -15.11 -20.84
N ASP A 614 -4.56 -15.60 -20.21
CA ASP A 614 -4.73 -17.03 -19.94
C ASP A 614 -5.06 -17.86 -21.21
N GLU A 615 -5.20 -19.16 -21.05
CA GLU A 615 -5.55 -20.09 -22.13
C GLU A 615 -6.95 -19.87 -22.73
N ASN A 616 -7.85 -19.18 -21.98
CA ASN A 616 -9.19 -18.82 -22.43
C ASN A 616 -9.21 -17.43 -23.12
N GLY A 617 -8.10 -16.71 -23.10
CA GLY A 617 -7.97 -15.37 -23.67
C GLY A 617 -8.36 -14.24 -22.71
N ILE A 618 -8.54 -14.52 -21.43
CA ILE A 618 -8.79 -13.49 -20.40
C ILE A 618 -7.50 -12.76 -20.11
N SER A 619 -7.53 -11.43 -20.17
CA SER A 619 -6.37 -10.55 -20.08
C SER A 619 -6.38 -9.76 -18.77
N ILE A 620 -5.60 -10.21 -17.78
CA ILE A 620 -5.55 -9.60 -16.45
C ILE A 620 -4.37 -8.62 -16.33
N LYS A 621 -4.67 -7.38 -15.93
CA LYS A 621 -3.66 -6.35 -15.68
C LYS A 621 -2.69 -6.76 -14.56
N LEU A 622 -1.39 -6.54 -14.81
CA LEU A 622 -0.32 -6.75 -13.82
C LEU A 622 0.41 -5.44 -13.46
N ALA A 623 0.76 -4.64 -14.45
CA ALA A 623 1.51 -3.39 -14.27
C ALA A 623 1.21 -2.42 -15.41
N ASP A 624 1.43 -1.14 -15.18
CA ASP A 624 1.34 -0.10 -16.21
C ASP A 624 2.33 1.04 -15.98
N GLY A 625 2.46 1.87 -16.99
CA GLY A 625 3.31 3.06 -16.97
C GLY A 625 2.77 4.12 -17.91
N VAL A 626 3.11 5.36 -17.66
CA VAL A 626 2.62 6.50 -18.43
C VAL A 626 3.71 7.56 -18.62
N MET A 627 3.65 8.28 -19.74
CA MET A 627 4.50 9.42 -20.04
C MET A 627 3.72 10.47 -20.85
N ASP A 628 3.69 11.68 -20.37
CA ASP A 628 3.36 12.87 -21.17
C ASP A 628 4.57 13.18 -22.06
N VAL A 629 4.40 13.02 -23.38
CA VAL A 629 5.52 12.92 -24.33
C VAL A 629 6.36 14.19 -24.40
N LYS A 630 5.81 15.36 -24.11
CA LYS A 630 6.61 16.59 -24.02
C LYS A 630 7.69 16.51 -22.93
N TYR A 631 7.53 15.64 -21.92
CA TYR A 631 8.49 15.45 -20.84
C TYR A 631 9.44 14.25 -21.05
N ARG A 632 9.45 13.64 -22.25
CA ARG A 632 10.29 12.46 -22.57
C ARG A 632 11.77 12.61 -22.22
N ASN A 633 12.30 13.85 -22.25
CA ASN A 633 13.70 14.13 -21.96
C ASN A 633 13.91 14.78 -20.58
N SER A 634 12.94 15.55 -20.08
CA SER A 634 13.06 16.25 -18.80
C SER A 634 11.71 16.78 -18.34
N PHE A 635 11.39 16.62 -17.07
CA PHE A 635 10.21 17.24 -16.46
C PHE A 635 10.35 18.76 -16.24
N GLU A 636 11.58 19.29 -16.25
CA GLU A 636 11.83 20.73 -16.10
C GLU A 636 11.62 21.53 -17.40
N LYS A 637 11.76 20.88 -18.55
CA LYS A 637 11.72 21.51 -19.86
C LYS A 637 10.88 20.69 -20.82
N PRO A 638 9.63 21.07 -21.04
CA PRO A 638 8.80 20.41 -22.05
C PRO A 638 9.37 20.63 -23.44
N GLU A 639 9.39 19.60 -24.26
CA GLU A 639 9.81 19.61 -25.66
C GLU A 639 8.67 19.09 -26.53
N PHE A 640 7.96 19.99 -27.19
CA PHE A 640 6.88 19.62 -28.11
C PHE A 640 7.40 18.88 -29.36
N MET A 641 6.57 18.02 -29.90
CA MET A 641 6.87 17.29 -31.13
C MET A 641 6.63 18.17 -32.36
N GLU A 642 7.49 18.02 -33.36
CA GLU A 642 7.20 18.49 -34.71
C GLU A 642 6.42 17.42 -35.48
N PRO A 643 5.44 17.81 -36.31
CA PRO A 643 4.71 16.85 -37.13
C PRO A 643 5.65 15.90 -37.91
N ASP A 644 5.30 14.63 -37.95
CA ASP A 644 6.07 13.58 -38.63
C ASP A 644 7.50 13.31 -38.06
N GLY A 645 7.93 14.02 -37.03
CA GLY A 645 9.14 13.72 -36.28
C GLY A 645 9.02 12.37 -35.57
N ILE A 646 10.12 11.63 -35.48
CA ILE A 646 10.16 10.35 -34.70
C ILE A 646 10.96 10.58 -33.44
N TYR A 647 10.32 10.29 -32.30
CA TYR A 647 10.87 10.54 -30.97
C TYR A 647 10.98 9.25 -30.18
N GLU A 648 12.10 9.06 -29.50
CA GLU A 648 12.26 7.99 -28.52
C GLU A 648 11.61 8.40 -27.21
N VAL A 649 10.74 7.53 -26.70
CA VAL A 649 10.04 7.71 -25.43
C VAL A 649 10.29 6.48 -24.56
N SER A 650 10.90 6.68 -23.40
CA SER A 650 11.14 5.62 -22.42
C SER A 650 10.10 5.69 -21.30
N ILE A 651 9.39 4.60 -21.06
CA ILE A 651 8.33 4.51 -20.07
C ILE A 651 8.61 3.33 -19.14
N ARG A 652 8.72 3.61 -17.84
CA ARG A 652 8.86 2.58 -16.81
C ARG A 652 7.47 2.24 -16.24
N THR A 653 7.17 0.95 -16.10
CA THR A 653 5.95 0.48 -15.45
C THR A 653 6.09 0.49 -13.92
N THR A 654 4.98 0.30 -13.22
CA THR A 654 5.02 -0.19 -11.84
C THR A 654 5.70 -1.55 -11.78
N LYS A 655 6.26 -1.90 -10.62
CA LYS A 655 6.93 -3.18 -10.42
C LYS A 655 5.92 -4.33 -10.26
N LEU A 656 6.32 -5.53 -10.66
CA LEU A 656 5.53 -6.75 -10.51
C LEU A 656 6.43 -7.94 -10.13
N SER A 657 5.82 -9.01 -9.64
CA SER A 657 6.37 -10.35 -9.71
C SER A 657 5.26 -11.30 -10.13
N ASN A 658 5.39 -11.89 -11.33
CA ASN A 658 4.42 -12.80 -11.90
C ASN A 658 5.10 -13.95 -12.65
N THR A 659 4.58 -15.15 -12.49
CA THR A 659 4.89 -16.29 -13.34
C THR A 659 3.77 -16.48 -14.37
N PHE A 660 4.02 -16.05 -15.59
CA PHE A 660 3.19 -16.39 -16.74
C PHE A 660 3.27 -17.90 -16.95
N LYS A 661 2.18 -18.60 -16.78
CA LYS A 661 2.15 -20.08 -16.86
C LYS A 661 2.31 -20.60 -18.29
N ALA A 662 2.81 -21.81 -18.44
CA ALA A 662 2.74 -22.52 -19.70
C ALA A 662 1.28 -22.57 -20.20
N GLY A 663 1.05 -22.23 -21.46
CA GLY A 663 -0.29 -22.04 -22.02
C GLY A 663 -0.77 -20.59 -22.04
N HIS A 664 -0.25 -19.73 -21.16
CA HIS A 664 -0.54 -18.29 -21.14
C HIS A 664 0.29 -17.51 -22.15
N ARG A 665 0.06 -16.20 -22.20
CA ARG A 665 0.84 -15.23 -22.99
C ARG A 665 1.06 -13.95 -22.18
N MET A 666 2.21 -13.36 -22.35
CA MET A 666 2.45 -11.97 -21.92
C MET A 666 1.98 -11.04 -23.02
N ARG A 667 1.15 -10.05 -22.66
CA ARG A 667 0.71 -8.99 -23.57
C ARG A 667 1.19 -7.64 -23.10
N PHE A 668 1.63 -6.84 -24.04
CA PHE A 668 1.98 -5.43 -23.89
C PHE A 668 1.04 -4.60 -24.74
N THR A 669 0.44 -3.58 -24.16
CA THR A 669 -0.45 -2.67 -24.89
C THR A 669 0.08 -1.23 -24.86
N VAL A 670 -0.25 -0.46 -25.92
CA VAL A 670 0.07 0.95 -26.03
C VAL A 670 -1.20 1.69 -26.43
N THR A 671 -1.52 2.77 -25.70
CA THR A 671 -2.61 3.72 -26.00
C THR A 671 -2.21 5.12 -25.54
N SER A 672 -3.05 6.11 -25.80
CA SER A 672 -2.86 7.49 -25.29
C SER A 672 -3.91 7.89 -24.24
N GLY A 673 -4.82 6.99 -23.89
CA GLY A 673 -5.88 7.22 -22.93
C GLY A 673 -5.81 6.34 -21.70
N ALA A 674 -6.15 6.91 -20.54
CA ALA A 674 -6.32 6.18 -19.26
C ALA A 674 -7.43 6.84 -18.44
N LYS A 675 -8.68 6.85 -18.98
CA LYS A 675 -9.86 7.43 -18.33
C LYS A 675 -9.99 6.93 -16.88
N ASN A 676 -10.32 7.79 -15.96
CA ASN A 676 -10.41 7.61 -14.52
C ASN A 676 -9.06 7.57 -13.77
N PHE A 677 -7.94 7.40 -14.47
CA PHE A 677 -6.61 7.40 -13.88
C PHE A 677 -5.84 8.70 -14.18
N MET A 678 -5.77 9.10 -15.45
CA MET A 678 -5.16 10.35 -15.91
C MET A 678 -6.19 11.25 -16.55
N PHE A 679 -6.05 12.58 -16.40
CA PHE A 679 -6.79 13.51 -17.23
C PHE A 679 -6.32 13.36 -18.68
N PRO A 680 -7.26 13.27 -19.66
CA PRO A 680 -6.89 13.14 -21.06
C PRO A 680 -6.03 14.32 -21.53
N ASN A 681 -4.92 14.05 -22.21
CA ASN A 681 -4.16 15.06 -22.91
C ASN A 681 -4.97 15.56 -24.12
N SER A 682 -5.11 16.86 -24.26
CA SER A 682 -5.84 17.48 -25.37
C SER A 682 -5.16 17.33 -26.73
N ASN A 683 -3.94 16.77 -26.77
CA ASN A 683 -3.04 16.73 -27.94
C ASN A 683 -2.65 18.13 -28.47
N THR A 684 -2.72 19.15 -27.60
CA THR A 684 -2.28 20.52 -27.87
C THR A 684 -1.18 20.92 -26.88
N GLU A 685 -0.54 22.06 -27.12
CA GLU A 685 0.47 22.60 -26.19
C GLU A 685 -0.07 22.88 -24.78
N ASN A 686 -1.40 22.96 -24.61
CA ASN A 686 -2.05 23.17 -23.30
C ASN A 686 -2.23 21.87 -22.47
N GLY A 687 -1.95 20.70 -23.05
CA GLY A 687 -2.00 19.42 -22.35
C GLY A 687 -3.39 19.09 -21.77
N PHE A 688 -3.43 18.62 -20.52
CA PHE A 688 -4.63 18.07 -19.88
C PHE A 688 -5.68 19.11 -19.40
N ASP A 689 -5.33 20.41 -19.29
CA ASP A 689 -6.25 21.47 -18.81
C ASP A 689 -6.78 22.37 -19.94
N SER A 690 -6.84 21.84 -21.15
CA SER A 690 -7.35 22.53 -22.32
C SER A 690 -8.89 22.38 -22.45
N GLU A 691 -9.55 23.47 -22.91
CA GLU A 691 -10.96 23.41 -23.30
C GLU A 691 -11.14 22.99 -24.79
N VAL A 692 -10.04 22.85 -25.52
CA VAL A 692 -10.03 22.50 -26.95
C VAL A 692 -9.24 21.20 -27.12
N ASN A 693 -9.89 20.16 -27.59
CA ASN A 693 -9.30 18.88 -27.90
C ASN A 693 -8.97 18.76 -29.40
N ARG A 694 -7.93 18.01 -29.71
CA ARG A 694 -7.54 17.61 -31.06
C ARG A 694 -7.36 16.11 -31.12
N ILE A 695 -7.89 15.47 -32.15
CA ILE A 695 -7.58 14.04 -32.39
C ILE A 695 -6.14 13.96 -32.88
N ALA A 696 -5.33 13.08 -32.27
CA ALA A 696 -3.96 12.82 -32.67
C ALA A 696 -3.87 11.54 -33.48
N HIS A 697 -3.17 11.61 -34.61
CA HIS A 697 -2.77 10.41 -35.36
C HIS A 697 -1.40 9.97 -34.89
N ASN A 698 -1.37 8.95 -34.03
CA ASN A 698 -0.16 8.44 -33.39
C ASN A 698 0.36 7.19 -34.10
N THR A 699 1.67 7.12 -34.29
CA THR A 699 2.34 6.02 -35.00
C THR A 699 3.51 5.48 -34.17
N ILE A 700 3.51 4.18 -33.88
CA ILE A 700 4.59 3.48 -33.19
C ILE A 700 5.45 2.73 -34.22
N CYS A 701 6.73 3.09 -34.32
CA CYS A 701 7.67 2.48 -35.25
C CYS A 701 8.10 1.08 -34.77
N ARG A 702 8.24 0.15 -35.70
CA ARG A 702 8.70 -1.23 -35.48
C ARG A 702 9.87 -1.56 -36.37
N GLY A 703 10.86 -2.28 -35.84
CA GLY A 703 11.97 -2.82 -36.61
C GLY A 703 12.98 -1.80 -37.15
N GLY A 704 13.94 -2.25 -37.87
CA GLY A 704 14.99 -1.38 -38.42
C GLY A 704 15.81 -0.68 -37.32
N ILE A 705 16.05 0.61 -37.49
CA ILE A 705 16.78 1.45 -36.53
C ILE A 705 15.87 1.83 -35.34
N GLN A 706 14.61 2.11 -35.62
CA GLN A 706 13.60 2.57 -34.65
C GLN A 706 12.71 1.40 -34.22
N ALA A 707 13.33 0.35 -33.70
CA ALA A 707 12.63 -0.85 -33.26
C ALA A 707 12.12 -0.68 -31.82
N SER A 708 10.86 -0.29 -31.66
CA SER A 708 10.21 -0.25 -30.35
C SER A 708 10.26 -1.63 -29.68
N HIS A 709 10.49 -1.61 -28.37
CA HIS A 709 10.71 -2.83 -27.60
C HIS A 709 10.43 -2.61 -26.12
N ILE A 710 10.33 -3.72 -25.37
CA ILE A 710 10.28 -3.71 -23.91
C ILE A 710 11.48 -4.47 -23.35
N LEU A 711 12.02 -3.98 -22.22
CA LEU A 711 13.01 -4.69 -21.40
C LEU A 711 12.26 -5.32 -20.23
N VAL A 712 12.35 -6.64 -20.15
CA VAL A 712 11.63 -7.45 -19.16
C VAL A 712 12.62 -8.12 -18.24
N PRO A 713 12.55 -7.95 -16.92
CA PRO A 713 13.44 -8.60 -15.94
C PRO A 713 12.99 -10.05 -15.69
N VAL A 714 13.52 -10.98 -16.47
CA VAL A 714 13.20 -12.41 -16.40
C VAL A 714 14.04 -13.10 -15.34
N GLU A 715 13.43 -13.84 -14.42
CA GLU A 715 14.17 -14.67 -13.46
C GLU A 715 14.91 -15.81 -14.17
N LYS A 716 16.18 -16.05 -13.80
CA LYS A 716 16.93 -17.21 -14.30
C LYS A 716 16.26 -18.48 -13.80
N ARG A 717 16.06 -19.43 -14.69
CA ARG A 717 15.70 -20.78 -14.26
C ARG A 717 16.84 -21.37 -13.42
N ALA A 718 16.48 -21.93 -12.27
CA ALA A 718 17.40 -22.64 -11.39
C ALA A 718 17.93 -23.93 -12.05
#